data_568079f21ff2b6599c2a2ae997255267
#
_entry.id   568079f21ff2b6599c2a2ae997255267
#
_cell.length_a   1.000
_cell.length_b   1.000
_cell.length_c   1.000
_cell.angle_alpha   90.00
_cell.angle_beta   90.00
_cell.angle_gamma   90.00
#
_symmetry.space_group_name_H-M   'P 1'
#
loop_
_entity.id
_entity.type
_entity.pdbx_description
1 polymer ?
#
loop_
_entity_poly.entity_id
_entity_poly.type
_entity_poly.pdbx_seq_one_letter_code
_entity_poly.pdbx_strand_id
1 'polypeptide(L)'
;MPPHTQVIATAHSLADPESFWSYHATKLHWHRKPSRALTRHTKTLPSGVSHEHWSWFADGEISTSYNCVDRHVLAGHGDNVAIIWESPVTGSTETYTYAQLLDEIEVLAGVLREEGIKKGDVVIIYMPMIPAALIASLAITRLGAIHAAVFGGFAPQSLAQRIEAARPRAILTASCGIEGSKGPIAYRPLVEGAINASKFKPSKVIIWQRDQLRWNHPDKRNGQRNWQRLVKSARGRGIKAATVPVKGTEGVYIIYTSGTTGLPKGVLREAGGHAVGLALSTKTLFNIKGPGDVMFCASDIGWVVGHSYILYGPLLVGATTILYEGKPVGTPDAGIFWRLIEKHKANVLFTAPTAMRAMRKDDPENAFIEEVGGRGGLRSLRALFLAGERSEPSIVNVYQKLLGRFGADGATVVDNWWSSESGSPITGLMQNSRGAIISSSSSSDAEGEGHEQGQVGDEKSLALRPGSAGLPLPGFDVRVVDDEGNELSSGTMGNIVLGLPLAPTAFTNLFMEDERFYHGYLKRFDGRWVDTGDSGMLDGDGYLHVMSRSDDIINVAAHRLGTGTIEQAILSHPAISEAVVIGLPDPVKGHLPFAFIQPKTGYIPEKSTPPSTAGGHDSHLPAKPSEKLFTEVNTLVREQIGAIASLGGMIQGRGMLPKTRSGKTLRRVLRELVELAVKGDYEGFVNVPPTVEDGDVVDVARGRVREYFEGRAEKARL
;
A
#
# COMPACT_ATOMS: atom_id res chain seq x y z
N MET A 1 26.09 -11.00 22.55
CA MET A 1 25.88 -9.55 22.49
C MET A 1 24.46 -9.28 22.99
N PRO A 2 24.18 -8.15 23.65
CA PRO A 2 22.82 -7.81 23.99
C PRO A 2 21.97 -7.71 22.70
N PRO A 3 20.67 -8.07 22.76
CA PRO A 3 19.79 -7.96 21.61
C PRO A 3 19.63 -6.50 21.19
N HIS A 4 19.44 -6.26 19.90
CA HIS A 4 19.22 -4.92 19.33
C HIS A 4 17.94 -4.28 19.93
N THR A 5 17.93 -2.95 20.07
CA THR A 5 16.80 -2.21 20.68
C THR A 5 15.46 -2.43 19.98
N GLN A 6 15.43 -2.65 18.66
CA GLN A 6 14.19 -3.04 17.95
C GLN A 6 13.63 -4.36 18.48
N VAL A 7 14.50 -5.37 18.68
CA VAL A 7 14.09 -6.70 19.18
C VAL A 7 13.56 -6.56 20.60
N ILE A 8 14.23 -5.76 21.44
CA ILE A 8 13.79 -5.48 22.83
C ILE A 8 12.42 -4.80 22.85
N ALA A 9 12.23 -3.76 22.03
CA ALA A 9 10.96 -3.03 21.96
C ALA A 9 9.82 -3.91 21.45
N THR A 10 10.08 -4.75 20.45
CA THR A 10 9.09 -5.71 19.93
C THR A 10 8.73 -6.74 20.99
N ALA A 11 9.72 -7.34 21.65
CA ALA A 11 9.50 -8.31 22.73
C ALA A 11 8.69 -7.69 23.89
N HIS A 12 9.03 -6.46 24.33
CA HIS A 12 8.29 -5.75 25.36
C HIS A 12 6.84 -5.49 24.95
N SER A 13 6.60 -5.03 23.72
CA SER A 13 5.25 -4.76 23.23
C SER A 13 4.33 -5.97 23.17
N LEU A 14 4.91 -7.19 23.08
CA LEU A 14 4.18 -8.45 23.08
C LEU A 14 4.03 -9.03 24.48
N ALA A 15 5.06 -8.91 25.34
CA ALA A 15 5.04 -9.44 26.69
C ALA A 15 4.18 -8.61 27.65
N ASP A 16 4.22 -7.29 27.54
CA ASP A 16 3.42 -6.34 28.33
C ASP A 16 2.82 -5.24 27.44
N PRO A 17 1.80 -5.60 26.61
CA PRO A 17 1.15 -4.66 25.72
C PRO A 17 0.44 -3.51 26.46
N GLU A 18 -0.02 -3.76 27.69
CA GLU A 18 -0.69 -2.74 28.51
C GLU A 18 0.25 -1.58 28.84
N SER A 19 1.41 -1.87 29.43
CA SER A 19 2.41 -0.86 29.78
C SER A 19 2.97 -0.17 28.54
N PHE A 20 3.38 -0.95 27.54
CA PHE A 20 3.98 -0.44 26.32
C PHE A 20 3.07 0.55 25.60
N TRP A 21 1.83 0.16 25.31
CA TRP A 21 0.93 1.00 24.53
C TRP A 21 0.32 2.15 25.34
N SER A 22 0.12 1.97 26.66
CA SER A 22 -0.28 3.09 27.54
C SER A 22 0.76 4.20 27.55
N TYR A 23 2.06 3.86 27.62
CA TYR A 23 3.13 4.86 27.53
C TYR A 23 3.08 5.62 26.20
N HIS A 24 2.98 4.93 25.07
CA HIS A 24 2.92 5.61 23.77
C HIS A 24 1.64 6.41 23.57
N ALA A 25 0.53 6.02 24.18
CA ALA A 25 -0.72 6.80 24.18
C ALA A 25 -0.56 8.16 24.87
N THR A 26 0.32 8.31 25.87
CA THR A 26 0.58 9.62 26.51
C THR A 26 1.16 10.67 25.58
N LYS A 27 1.71 10.28 24.42
CA LYS A 27 2.29 11.20 23.43
C LYS A 27 1.25 11.87 22.53
N LEU A 28 -0.03 11.53 22.71
CA LEU A 28 -1.17 12.09 21.98
C LEU A 28 -2.11 12.82 22.91
N HIS A 29 -2.91 13.73 22.34
CA HIS A 29 -3.99 14.39 23.09
C HIS A 29 -5.25 13.49 23.11
N TRP A 30 -5.77 13.24 24.29
CA TRP A 30 -7.03 12.56 24.55
C TRP A 30 -8.01 13.52 25.18
N HIS A 31 -9.22 13.61 24.66
CA HIS A 31 -10.32 14.35 25.31
C HIS A 31 -10.74 13.64 26.61
N ARG A 32 -10.71 12.31 26.60
CA ARG A 32 -10.76 11.46 27.79
C ARG A 32 -9.68 10.39 27.68
N LYS A 33 -8.76 10.37 28.64
CA LYS A 33 -7.68 9.38 28.66
C LYS A 33 -8.26 7.98 28.83
N PRO A 34 -7.75 6.96 28.10
CA PRO A 34 -8.15 5.59 28.31
C PRO A 34 -7.66 5.09 29.67
N SER A 35 -8.47 4.25 30.34
CA SER A 35 -8.09 3.63 31.62
C SER A 35 -7.17 2.43 31.42
N ARG A 36 -7.19 1.82 30.24
CA ARG A 36 -6.31 0.73 29.82
C ARG A 36 -6.09 0.73 28.31
N ALA A 37 -4.93 0.18 27.90
CA ALA A 37 -4.59 0.11 26.49
C ALA A 37 -5.34 -1.01 25.77
N LEU A 38 -5.44 -2.19 26.37
CA LEU A 38 -5.94 -3.40 25.74
C LEU A 38 -7.09 -4.02 26.54
N THR A 39 -8.16 -4.38 25.85
CA THR A 39 -9.25 -5.21 26.37
C THR A 39 -9.43 -6.44 25.48
N ARG A 40 -9.53 -7.63 26.07
CA ARG A 40 -9.83 -8.88 25.37
C ARG A 40 -11.18 -9.43 25.83
N HIS A 41 -11.94 -9.98 24.89
CA HIS A 41 -13.22 -10.62 25.17
C HIS A 41 -13.55 -11.67 24.11
N THR A 42 -14.45 -12.58 24.43
CA THR A 42 -14.98 -13.54 23.45
C THR A 42 -16.11 -12.87 22.67
N LYS A 43 -16.04 -12.93 21.35
CA LYS A 43 -17.11 -12.50 20.44
C LYS A 43 -17.79 -13.72 19.85
N THR A 44 -19.12 -13.78 19.98
CA THR A 44 -19.95 -14.83 19.37
C THR A 44 -20.62 -14.27 18.15
N LEU A 45 -20.41 -14.92 17.01
CA LEU A 45 -20.98 -14.55 15.71
C LEU A 45 -22.43 -15.02 15.57
N PRO A 46 -23.23 -14.46 14.64
CA PRO A 46 -24.59 -14.94 14.36
C PRO A 46 -24.66 -16.42 13.99
N SER A 47 -23.62 -16.97 13.38
CA SER A 47 -23.47 -18.42 13.10
C SER A 47 -23.29 -19.30 14.34
N GLY A 48 -23.10 -18.70 15.54
CA GLY A 48 -22.80 -19.41 16.77
C GLY A 48 -21.31 -19.68 17.01
N VAL A 49 -20.44 -19.33 16.08
CA VAL A 49 -18.99 -19.45 16.26
C VAL A 49 -18.50 -18.38 17.20
N SER A 50 -17.65 -18.77 18.15
CA SER A 50 -17.01 -17.85 19.11
C SER A 50 -15.51 -17.77 18.85
N HIS A 51 -14.95 -16.59 18.94
CA HIS A 51 -13.50 -16.37 18.82
C HIS A 51 -13.03 -15.26 19.76
N GLU A 52 -11.70 -15.20 20.01
CA GLU A 52 -11.11 -14.08 20.73
C GLU A 52 -11.25 -12.79 19.91
N HIS A 53 -11.65 -11.73 20.59
CA HIS A 53 -11.71 -10.38 20.04
C HIS A 53 -11.02 -9.42 21.01
N TRP A 54 -10.47 -8.32 20.47
CA TRP A 54 -9.72 -7.33 21.25
C TRP A 54 -10.12 -5.92 20.85
N SER A 55 -9.86 -4.99 21.75
CA SER A 55 -10.09 -3.57 21.54
C SER A 55 -8.95 -2.76 22.13
N TRP A 56 -8.47 -1.78 21.40
CA TRP A 56 -7.44 -0.86 21.85
C TRP A 56 -8.05 0.43 22.35
N PHE A 57 -7.69 0.87 23.56
CA PHE A 57 -8.10 2.15 24.15
C PHE A 57 -9.62 2.37 24.17
N ALA A 58 -10.39 1.34 24.50
CA ALA A 58 -11.83 1.27 24.25
C ALA A 58 -12.64 2.38 24.95
N ASP A 59 -12.28 2.78 26.16
CA ASP A 59 -12.94 3.81 26.96
C ASP A 59 -12.35 5.21 26.80
N GLY A 60 -11.25 5.36 26.06
CA GLY A 60 -10.67 6.63 25.70
C GLY A 60 -11.50 7.40 24.67
N GLU A 61 -11.40 8.74 24.67
CA GLU A 61 -11.99 9.59 23.62
C GLU A 61 -10.92 10.46 22.97
N ILE A 62 -10.83 10.38 21.66
CA ILE A 62 -9.78 11.00 20.84
C ILE A 62 -10.38 11.65 19.60
N SER A 63 -9.72 12.69 19.07
CA SER A 63 -9.96 13.19 17.72
C SER A 63 -8.67 13.06 16.91
N THR A 64 -8.69 12.26 15.86
CA THR A 64 -7.55 12.10 14.95
C THR A 64 -7.23 13.41 14.24
N SER A 65 -8.24 14.15 13.76
CA SER A 65 -8.05 15.48 13.15
C SER A 65 -7.36 16.47 14.10
N TYR A 66 -7.80 16.53 15.36
CA TYR A 66 -7.17 17.37 16.39
C TYR A 66 -5.68 17.01 16.59
N ASN A 67 -5.39 15.72 16.67
CA ASN A 67 -4.02 15.25 16.86
C ASN A 67 -3.13 15.49 15.65
N CYS A 68 -3.71 15.54 14.45
CA CYS A 68 -2.96 15.84 13.23
C CYS A 68 -2.69 17.35 13.04
N VAL A 69 -3.56 18.24 13.52
CA VAL A 69 -3.47 19.66 13.15
C VAL A 69 -3.59 20.60 14.36
N ASP A 70 -4.72 20.61 15.06
CA ASP A 70 -5.02 21.60 16.12
C ASP A 70 -3.92 21.68 17.17
N ARG A 71 -3.49 20.52 17.70
CA ARG A 71 -2.48 20.49 18.78
C ARG A 71 -1.15 21.09 18.36
N HIS A 72 -0.77 20.99 17.08
CA HIS A 72 0.46 21.58 16.57
C HIS A 72 0.35 23.09 16.43
N VAL A 73 -0.81 23.59 15.99
CA VAL A 73 -1.08 25.04 15.95
C VAL A 73 -1.06 25.62 17.39
N LEU A 74 -1.72 24.93 18.33
CA LEU A 74 -1.76 25.34 19.74
C LEU A 74 -0.38 25.26 20.43
N ALA A 75 0.49 24.38 19.96
CA ALA A 75 1.88 24.29 20.42
C ALA A 75 2.82 25.34 19.78
N GLY A 76 2.31 26.29 19.00
CA GLY A 76 3.10 27.35 18.35
C GLY A 76 3.71 26.97 17.00
N HIS A 77 3.34 25.82 16.42
CA HIS A 77 3.85 25.35 15.12
C HIS A 77 2.92 25.70 13.94
N GLY A 78 2.02 26.69 14.11
CA GLY A 78 1.04 27.06 13.11
C GLY A 78 1.64 27.50 11.76
N ASP A 79 2.80 28.13 11.78
CA ASP A 79 3.49 28.63 10.58
C ASP A 79 4.32 27.55 9.86
N ASN A 80 4.52 26.38 10.49
CA ASN A 80 5.22 25.28 9.84
C ASN A 80 4.40 24.72 8.67
N VAL A 81 5.09 24.32 7.61
CA VAL A 81 4.45 23.68 6.46
C VAL A 81 3.94 22.30 6.86
N ALA A 82 2.64 22.06 6.66
CA ALA A 82 1.99 20.76 6.87
C ALA A 82 1.96 19.93 5.59
N ILE A 83 1.53 20.55 4.49
CA ILE A 83 1.37 19.88 3.17
C ILE A 83 2.10 20.68 2.11
N ILE A 84 2.89 20.00 1.30
CA ILE A 84 3.42 20.48 0.02
C ILE A 84 2.72 19.67 -1.08
N TRP A 85 2.02 20.32 -1.99
CA TRP A 85 1.45 19.69 -3.15
C TRP A 85 2.29 19.99 -4.38
N GLU A 86 2.72 18.93 -5.05
CA GLU A 86 3.46 18.99 -6.30
C GLU A 86 2.68 18.28 -7.41
N SER A 87 2.31 19.03 -8.42
CA SER A 87 1.55 18.54 -9.56
C SER A 87 2.25 18.90 -10.89
N PRO A 88 3.21 18.09 -11.34
CA PRO A 88 3.82 18.32 -12.65
C PRO A 88 2.82 18.17 -13.80
N VAL A 89 1.71 17.46 -13.61
CA VAL A 89 0.65 17.34 -14.64
C VAL A 89 -0.15 18.62 -14.83
N THR A 90 -0.13 19.55 -13.85
CA THR A 90 -0.73 20.89 -13.97
C THR A 90 0.30 22.01 -13.96
N GLY A 91 1.56 21.69 -13.67
CA GLY A 91 2.61 22.68 -13.43
C GLY A 91 2.44 23.46 -12.11
N SER A 92 1.63 22.93 -11.17
CA SER A 92 1.28 23.64 -9.93
C SER A 92 2.14 23.14 -8.76
N THR A 93 2.52 24.08 -7.89
CA THR A 93 3.08 23.80 -6.53
C THR A 93 2.30 24.63 -5.53
N GLU A 94 1.75 24.02 -4.49
CA GLU A 94 1.06 24.71 -3.40
C GLU A 94 1.58 24.22 -2.04
N THR A 95 1.56 25.10 -1.07
CA THR A 95 1.92 24.78 0.33
C THR A 95 0.81 25.22 1.26
N TYR A 96 0.57 24.40 2.30
CA TYR A 96 -0.34 24.73 3.39
C TYR A 96 0.43 24.69 4.70
N THR A 97 0.43 25.78 5.46
CA THR A 97 0.90 25.74 6.84
C THR A 97 -0.12 25.02 7.73
N TYR A 98 0.28 24.61 8.94
CA TYR A 98 -0.65 23.99 9.90
C TYR A 98 -1.83 24.91 10.22
N ALA A 99 -1.60 26.22 10.35
CA ALA A 99 -2.66 27.20 10.60
C ALA A 99 -3.61 27.33 9.40
N GLN A 100 -3.09 27.37 8.18
CA GLN A 100 -3.90 27.42 6.96
C GLN A 100 -4.71 26.11 6.79
N LEU A 101 -4.08 24.96 7.03
CA LEU A 101 -4.74 23.67 6.98
C LEU A 101 -5.86 23.57 8.01
N LEU A 102 -5.64 24.06 9.24
CA LEU A 102 -6.68 24.12 10.29
C LEU A 102 -7.88 24.91 9.84
N ASP A 103 -7.68 26.12 9.29
CA ASP A 103 -8.75 26.99 8.82
C ASP A 103 -9.59 26.33 7.70
N GLU A 104 -8.93 25.70 6.70
CA GLU A 104 -9.61 24.97 5.64
C GLU A 104 -10.46 23.79 6.18
N ILE A 105 -9.92 23.04 7.13
CA ILE A 105 -10.59 21.89 7.75
C ILE A 105 -11.79 22.35 8.59
N GLU A 106 -11.65 23.40 9.38
CA GLU A 106 -12.73 23.91 10.21
C GLU A 106 -13.91 24.40 9.38
N VAL A 107 -13.62 25.17 8.32
CA VAL A 107 -14.65 25.68 7.41
C VAL A 107 -15.31 24.55 6.66
N LEU A 108 -14.55 23.60 6.08
CA LEU A 108 -15.12 22.47 5.38
C LEU A 108 -15.96 21.57 6.31
N ALA A 109 -15.49 21.31 7.51
CA ALA A 109 -16.27 20.56 8.51
C ALA A 109 -17.59 21.28 8.86
N GLY A 110 -17.56 22.60 8.94
CA GLY A 110 -18.76 23.43 9.10
C GLY A 110 -19.74 23.26 7.94
N VAL A 111 -19.25 23.30 6.70
CA VAL A 111 -20.03 23.02 5.49
C VAL A 111 -20.63 21.62 5.52
N LEU A 112 -19.83 20.59 5.81
CA LEU A 112 -20.30 19.21 5.85
C LEU A 112 -21.39 19.00 6.91
N ARG A 113 -21.26 19.64 8.08
CA ARG A 113 -22.29 19.63 9.12
C ARG A 113 -23.59 20.29 8.67
N GLU A 114 -23.53 21.43 7.96
CA GLU A 114 -24.71 22.08 7.37
C GLU A 114 -25.36 21.21 6.27
N GLU A 115 -24.55 20.45 5.50
CA GLU A 115 -25.06 19.49 4.51
C GLU A 115 -25.57 18.18 5.15
N GLY A 116 -25.55 18.06 6.49
CA GLY A 116 -26.19 17.01 7.27
C GLY A 116 -25.29 15.82 7.59
N ILE A 117 -23.95 15.96 7.50
CA ILE A 117 -22.99 14.94 7.94
C ILE A 117 -22.88 14.99 9.47
N LYS A 118 -22.95 13.83 10.10
CA LYS A 118 -22.93 13.64 11.55
C LYS A 118 -21.88 12.60 11.95
N LYS A 119 -21.58 12.52 13.24
CA LYS A 119 -20.73 11.48 13.84
C LYS A 119 -21.23 10.08 13.42
N GLY A 120 -20.30 9.23 12.98
CA GLY A 120 -20.58 7.87 12.52
C GLY A 120 -21.06 7.74 11.06
N ASP A 121 -21.44 8.84 10.39
CA ASP A 121 -21.77 8.79 8.96
C ASP A 121 -20.53 8.42 8.12
N VAL A 122 -20.74 7.66 7.05
CA VAL A 122 -19.69 7.38 6.06
C VAL A 122 -19.76 8.38 4.92
N VAL A 123 -18.60 8.89 4.52
CA VAL A 123 -18.45 9.79 3.36
C VAL A 123 -17.38 9.21 2.41
N ILE A 124 -17.75 8.98 1.16
CA ILE A 124 -16.80 8.55 0.13
C ILE A 124 -16.03 9.76 -0.38
N ILE A 125 -14.70 9.59 -0.52
CA ILE A 125 -13.81 10.52 -1.22
C ILE A 125 -13.36 9.85 -2.52
N TYR A 126 -13.77 10.43 -3.65
CA TYR A 126 -13.39 9.99 -4.99
C TYR A 126 -12.68 11.13 -5.71
N MET A 127 -11.40 11.30 -5.42
CA MET A 127 -10.59 12.42 -5.87
C MET A 127 -9.20 11.96 -6.35
N PRO A 128 -8.54 12.72 -7.24
CA PRO A 128 -7.12 12.53 -7.53
C PRO A 128 -6.25 13.05 -6.37
N MET A 129 -4.92 12.99 -6.54
CA MET A 129 -3.91 13.42 -5.56
C MET A 129 -3.84 14.96 -5.47
N ILE A 130 -4.86 15.57 -4.88
CA ILE A 130 -4.98 17.02 -4.68
C ILE A 130 -5.19 17.37 -3.21
N PRO A 131 -4.81 18.58 -2.75
CA PRO A 131 -4.96 18.99 -1.34
C PRO A 131 -6.39 18.85 -0.80
N ALA A 132 -7.40 19.09 -1.66
CA ALA A 132 -8.80 18.93 -1.29
C ALA A 132 -9.13 17.53 -0.74
N ALA A 133 -8.45 16.48 -1.19
CA ALA A 133 -8.68 15.12 -0.71
C ALA A 133 -8.17 14.91 0.73
N LEU A 134 -7.01 15.49 1.09
CA LEU A 134 -6.49 15.45 2.47
C LEU A 134 -7.34 16.32 3.41
N ILE A 135 -7.70 17.53 2.96
CA ILE A 135 -8.59 18.45 3.70
C ILE A 135 -9.95 17.77 3.94
N ALA A 136 -10.52 17.08 2.93
CA ALA A 136 -11.76 16.32 3.07
C ALA A 136 -11.65 15.24 4.15
N SER A 137 -10.59 14.43 4.12
CA SER A 137 -10.36 13.35 5.09
C SER A 137 -10.31 13.89 6.52
N LEU A 138 -9.57 14.97 6.74
CA LEU A 138 -9.43 15.61 8.05
C LEU A 138 -10.72 16.32 8.50
N ALA A 139 -11.47 16.95 7.58
CA ALA A 139 -12.75 17.59 7.90
C ALA A 139 -13.84 16.58 8.26
N ILE A 140 -13.89 15.42 7.58
CA ILE A 140 -14.81 14.32 7.89
C ILE A 140 -14.50 13.77 9.29
N THR A 141 -13.21 13.46 9.57
CA THR A 141 -12.81 12.94 10.88
C THR A 141 -12.94 13.98 12.00
N ARG A 142 -12.88 15.29 11.68
CA ARG A 142 -13.18 16.37 12.63
C ARG A 142 -14.60 16.30 13.15
N LEU A 143 -15.56 15.86 12.33
CA LEU A 143 -16.95 15.66 12.73
C LEU A 143 -17.20 14.30 13.42
N GLY A 144 -16.18 13.48 13.62
CA GLY A 144 -16.33 12.10 14.09
C GLY A 144 -17.02 11.19 13.06
N ALA A 145 -17.06 11.59 11.79
CA ALA A 145 -17.52 10.79 10.68
C ALA A 145 -16.36 9.95 10.08
N ILE A 146 -16.72 8.97 9.27
CA ILE A 146 -15.80 7.98 8.71
C ILE A 146 -15.61 8.29 7.21
N HIS A 147 -14.38 8.46 6.75
CA HIS A 147 -14.15 8.56 5.31
C HIS A 147 -13.80 7.22 4.67
N ALA A 148 -14.18 7.07 3.40
CA ALA A 148 -13.80 5.93 2.58
C ALA A 148 -13.19 6.46 1.28
N ALA A 149 -11.86 6.49 1.19
CA ALA A 149 -11.22 6.94 -0.02
C ALA A 149 -11.23 5.83 -1.08
N VAL A 150 -11.59 6.22 -2.28
CA VAL A 150 -11.63 5.38 -3.47
C VAL A 150 -10.70 5.99 -4.49
N PHE A 151 -9.83 5.17 -5.07
CA PHE A 151 -8.87 5.61 -6.07
C PHE A 151 -9.54 6.40 -7.19
N GLY A 152 -9.08 7.64 -7.42
CA GLY A 152 -9.61 8.51 -8.44
C GLY A 152 -9.42 7.93 -9.84
N GLY A 153 -10.52 7.84 -10.62
CA GLY A 153 -10.49 7.23 -11.95
C GLY A 153 -10.86 5.73 -11.99
N PHE A 154 -11.26 5.11 -10.87
CA PHE A 154 -11.89 3.79 -10.95
C PHE A 154 -13.16 3.83 -11.80
N ALA A 155 -13.42 2.74 -12.53
CA ALA A 155 -14.62 2.57 -13.33
C ALA A 155 -15.91 2.69 -12.50
N PRO A 156 -17.05 3.11 -13.10
CA PRO A 156 -18.33 3.27 -12.40
C PRO A 156 -18.74 2.06 -11.58
N GLN A 157 -18.56 0.86 -12.10
CA GLN A 157 -18.92 -0.39 -11.39
C GLN A 157 -18.12 -0.58 -10.11
N SER A 158 -16.82 -0.26 -10.13
CA SER A 158 -15.95 -0.31 -8.95
C SER A 158 -16.39 0.65 -7.85
N LEU A 159 -16.77 1.87 -8.24
CA LEU A 159 -17.28 2.87 -7.30
C LEU A 159 -18.68 2.47 -6.79
N ALA A 160 -19.55 1.91 -7.65
CA ALA A 160 -20.88 1.44 -7.28
C ALA A 160 -20.84 0.36 -6.19
N GLN A 161 -19.95 -0.62 -6.32
CA GLN A 161 -19.76 -1.66 -5.29
C GLN A 161 -19.38 -1.07 -3.93
N ARG A 162 -18.55 0.00 -3.92
CA ARG A 162 -18.17 0.68 -2.67
C ARG A 162 -19.26 1.55 -2.11
N ILE A 163 -20.09 2.17 -2.96
CA ILE A 163 -21.30 2.88 -2.54
C ILE A 163 -22.28 1.90 -1.85
N GLU A 164 -22.46 0.71 -2.41
CA GLU A 164 -23.33 -0.31 -1.80
C GLU A 164 -22.80 -0.82 -0.46
N ALA A 165 -21.48 -1.08 -0.39
CA ALA A 165 -20.84 -1.58 0.82
C ALA A 165 -20.76 -0.52 1.94
N ALA A 166 -20.41 0.72 1.58
CA ALA A 166 -20.21 1.81 2.54
C ALA A 166 -21.51 2.51 2.95
N ARG A 167 -22.54 2.47 2.11
CA ARG A 167 -23.81 3.23 2.27
C ARG A 167 -23.57 4.69 2.66
N PRO A 168 -22.78 5.45 1.88
CA PRO A 168 -22.29 6.75 2.29
C PRO A 168 -23.38 7.80 2.31
N ARG A 169 -23.32 8.70 3.29
CA ARG A 169 -24.19 9.88 3.38
C ARG A 169 -23.93 10.85 2.23
N ALA A 170 -22.66 11.00 1.84
CA ALA A 170 -22.21 11.87 0.75
C ALA A 170 -21.04 11.27 -0.03
N ILE A 171 -20.84 11.77 -1.25
CA ILE A 171 -19.63 11.59 -2.05
C ILE A 171 -18.98 12.96 -2.22
N LEU A 172 -17.70 13.08 -1.87
CA LEU A 172 -16.86 14.21 -2.21
C LEU A 172 -16.00 13.82 -3.41
N THR A 173 -16.07 14.61 -4.49
CA THR A 173 -15.35 14.29 -5.74
C THR A 173 -14.72 15.53 -6.36
N ALA A 174 -13.77 15.32 -7.27
CA ALA A 174 -13.27 16.37 -8.14
C ALA A 174 -14.06 16.40 -9.47
N SER A 175 -14.00 17.51 -10.20
CA SER A 175 -14.59 17.59 -11.53
C SER A 175 -13.84 16.75 -12.56
N CYS A 176 -12.52 16.56 -12.38
CA CYS A 176 -11.67 15.73 -13.23
C CYS A 176 -10.42 15.23 -12.50
N GLY A 177 -9.85 14.12 -13.00
CA GLY A 177 -8.46 13.72 -12.81
C GLY A 177 -7.64 14.08 -14.05
N ILE A 178 -6.30 13.92 -13.96
CA ILE A 178 -5.40 14.11 -15.09
C ILE A 178 -4.53 12.85 -15.24
N GLU A 179 -4.59 12.20 -16.39
CA GLU A 179 -3.80 11.01 -16.68
C GLU A 179 -2.76 11.29 -17.76
N GLY A 180 -1.56 11.72 -17.36
CA GLY A 180 -0.40 11.86 -18.24
C GLY A 180 -0.74 12.45 -19.62
N SER A 181 -0.42 11.75 -20.69
CA SER A 181 -0.67 12.15 -22.07
C SER A 181 -2.15 12.12 -22.50
N LYS A 182 -3.03 11.46 -21.73
CA LYS A 182 -4.49 11.42 -22.03
C LYS A 182 -5.20 12.70 -21.61
N GLY A 183 -4.55 13.56 -20.83
CA GLY A 183 -5.12 14.82 -20.36
C GLY A 183 -6.20 14.66 -19.30
N PRO A 184 -7.11 15.67 -19.15
CA PRO A 184 -8.14 15.65 -18.13
C PRO A 184 -9.25 14.65 -18.44
N ILE A 185 -9.56 13.80 -17.44
CA ILE A 185 -10.65 12.81 -17.49
C ILE A 185 -11.81 13.32 -16.64
N ALA A 186 -12.98 13.48 -17.25
CA ALA A 186 -14.19 13.91 -16.54
C ALA A 186 -14.64 12.89 -15.50
N TYR A 187 -14.83 13.32 -14.24
CA TYR A 187 -15.34 12.43 -13.18
C TYR A 187 -16.87 12.37 -13.13
N ARG A 188 -17.57 13.31 -13.78
CA ARG A 188 -19.03 13.32 -13.83
C ARG A 188 -19.63 12.01 -14.32
N PRO A 189 -19.29 11.49 -15.51
CA PRO A 189 -19.87 10.23 -15.98
C PRO A 189 -19.52 9.04 -15.11
N LEU A 190 -18.35 9.04 -14.46
CA LEU A 190 -17.92 7.97 -13.55
C LEU A 190 -18.79 7.96 -12.27
N VAL A 191 -18.99 9.13 -11.64
CA VAL A 191 -19.76 9.26 -10.41
C VAL A 191 -21.26 9.06 -10.67
N GLU A 192 -21.82 9.69 -11.69
CA GLU A 192 -23.24 9.53 -12.04
C GLU A 192 -23.55 8.09 -12.48
N GLY A 193 -22.67 7.48 -13.27
CA GLY A 193 -22.75 6.06 -13.66
C GLY A 193 -22.70 5.12 -12.47
N ALA A 194 -21.81 5.37 -11.51
CA ALA A 194 -21.70 4.57 -10.28
C ALA A 194 -22.98 4.71 -9.41
N ILE A 195 -23.48 5.93 -9.21
CA ILE A 195 -24.72 6.16 -8.47
C ILE A 195 -25.91 5.46 -9.17
N ASN A 196 -25.97 5.51 -10.49
CA ASN A 196 -27.05 4.84 -11.24
C ASN A 196 -26.98 3.32 -11.12
N ALA A 197 -25.77 2.74 -11.17
CA ALA A 197 -25.55 1.29 -11.05
C ALA A 197 -25.75 0.77 -9.61
N SER A 198 -25.56 1.59 -8.58
CA SER A 198 -25.74 1.18 -7.19
C SER A 198 -27.21 1.17 -6.77
N LYS A 199 -27.58 0.20 -5.94
CA LYS A 199 -28.92 0.18 -5.27
C LYS A 199 -29.04 1.26 -4.22
N PHE A 200 -27.94 1.58 -3.52
CA PHE A 200 -27.88 2.65 -2.53
C PHE A 200 -27.59 4.00 -3.21
N LYS A 201 -28.32 5.06 -2.80
CA LYS A 201 -28.16 6.40 -3.35
C LYS A 201 -27.65 7.36 -2.27
N PRO A 202 -26.43 7.91 -2.39
CA PRO A 202 -25.97 8.95 -1.47
C PRO A 202 -26.81 10.22 -1.62
N SER A 203 -27.07 10.90 -0.52
CA SER A 203 -27.93 12.09 -0.52
C SER A 203 -27.27 13.33 -1.12
N LYS A 204 -25.93 13.36 -1.19
CA LYS A 204 -25.13 14.51 -1.62
C LYS A 204 -23.96 14.08 -2.47
N VAL A 205 -23.61 14.93 -3.45
CA VAL A 205 -22.35 14.88 -4.20
C VAL A 205 -21.73 16.28 -4.16
N ILE A 206 -20.63 16.43 -3.45
CA ILE A 206 -19.94 17.72 -3.29
C ILE A 206 -18.71 17.72 -4.20
N ILE A 207 -18.66 18.66 -5.15
CA ILE A 207 -17.76 18.65 -6.29
C ILE A 207 -16.72 19.75 -6.14
N TRP A 208 -15.44 19.39 -5.99
CA TRP A 208 -14.32 20.28 -6.15
C TRP A 208 -14.08 20.54 -7.62
N GLN A 209 -14.21 21.79 -8.06
CA GLN A 209 -13.98 22.18 -9.44
C GLN A 209 -12.49 22.38 -9.73
N ARG A 210 -12.01 21.77 -10.79
CA ARG A 210 -10.67 21.98 -11.35
C ARG A 210 -10.76 22.78 -12.63
N ASP A 211 -9.78 23.65 -12.89
CA ASP A 211 -9.79 24.53 -14.07
C ASP A 211 -9.52 23.77 -15.37
N GLN A 212 -8.83 22.61 -15.30
CA GLN A 212 -8.51 21.78 -16.46
C GLN A 212 -9.76 21.19 -17.14
N LEU A 213 -10.79 20.85 -16.35
CA LEU A 213 -12.09 20.43 -16.86
C LEU A 213 -13.16 20.59 -15.78
N ARG A 214 -14.13 21.45 -16.01
CA ARG A 214 -15.17 21.76 -15.03
C ARG A 214 -16.38 20.82 -15.18
N TRP A 215 -16.96 20.45 -14.06
CA TRP A 215 -18.28 19.84 -13.99
C TRP A 215 -19.33 20.97 -13.99
N ASN A 216 -19.80 21.30 -15.20
CA ASN A 216 -20.72 22.41 -15.38
C ASN A 216 -22.14 22.06 -14.89
N HIS A 217 -22.87 23.06 -14.39
CA HIS A 217 -24.25 22.95 -13.93
C HIS A 217 -24.52 21.76 -13.00
N PRO A 218 -23.93 21.76 -11.78
CA PRO A 218 -24.27 20.73 -10.77
C PRO A 218 -25.77 20.72 -10.51
N ASP A 219 -26.39 19.53 -10.60
CA ASP A 219 -27.83 19.38 -10.40
C ASP A 219 -28.20 19.40 -8.92
N LYS A 220 -28.68 20.56 -8.46
CA LYS A 220 -29.08 20.74 -7.06
C LYS A 220 -30.24 19.84 -6.64
N ARG A 221 -31.14 19.42 -7.55
CA ARG A 221 -32.27 18.54 -7.25
C ARG A 221 -31.76 17.14 -6.89
N ASN A 222 -30.70 16.70 -7.56
CA ASN A 222 -30.02 15.43 -7.29
C ASN A 222 -28.89 15.55 -6.23
N GLY A 223 -28.94 16.57 -5.37
CA GLY A 223 -27.99 16.72 -4.26
C GLY A 223 -26.58 17.17 -4.66
N GLN A 224 -26.32 17.52 -5.94
CA GLN A 224 -25.02 17.99 -6.39
C GLN A 224 -24.75 19.42 -5.93
N ARG A 225 -23.56 19.66 -5.39
CA ARG A 225 -23.12 20.94 -4.82
C ARG A 225 -21.72 21.29 -5.30
N ASN A 226 -21.46 22.58 -5.50
CA ASN A 226 -20.12 23.08 -5.81
C ASN A 226 -19.38 23.39 -4.50
N TRP A 227 -18.26 22.72 -4.27
CA TRP A 227 -17.44 22.85 -3.07
C TRP A 227 -16.99 24.29 -2.81
N GLN A 228 -16.33 24.93 -3.81
CA GLN A 228 -15.79 26.28 -3.63
C GLN A 228 -16.87 27.29 -3.30
N ARG A 229 -18.08 27.14 -3.86
CA ARG A 229 -19.21 28.02 -3.53
C ARG A 229 -19.71 27.80 -2.11
N LEU A 230 -19.78 26.54 -1.64
CA LEU A 230 -20.16 26.22 -0.27
C LEU A 230 -19.14 26.80 0.73
N VAL A 231 -17.85 26.56 0.51
CA VAL A 231 -16.77 27.06 1.36
C VAL A 231 -16.74 28.59 1.37
N LYS A 232 -16.85 29.24 0.20
CA LYS A 232 -16.92 30.71 0.13
C LYS A 232 -18.12 31.28 0.92
N SER A 233 -19.27 30.65 0.80
CA SER A 233 -20.48 31.04 1.55
C SER A 233 -20.29 30.84 3.06
N ALA A 234 -19.71 29.70 3.47
CA ALA A 234 -19.47 29.40 4.88
C ALA A 234 -18.47 30.41 5.50
N ARG A 235 -17.37 30.71 4.79
CA ARG A 235 -16.39 31.74 5.22
C ARG A 235 -17.04 33.10 5.41
N GLY A 236 -17.90 33.54 4.46
CA GLY A 236 -18.60 34.82 4.56
C GLY A 236 -19.58 34.90 5.73
N ARG A 237 -20.06 33.75 6.24
CA ARG A 237 -20.94 33.63 7.42
C ARG A 237 -20.19 33.29 8.71
N GLY A 238 -18.87 33.12 8.67
CA GLY A 238 -18.07 32.71 9.83
C GLY A 238 -18.35 31.26 10.29
N ILE A 239 -18.81 30.39 9.39
CA ILE A 239 -19.16 29.00 9.73
C ILE A 239 -17.89 28.17 9.83
N LYS A 240 -17.69 27.58 11.00
CA LYS A 240 -16.63 26.61 11.33
C LYS A 240 -17.21 25.51 12.22
N ALA A 241 -16.52 24.36 12.28
CA ALA A 241 -16.89 23.27 13.19
C ALA A 241 -15.73 22.95 14.16
N ALA A 242 -16.06 22.84 15.43
CA ALA A 242 -15.16 22.27 16.43
C ALA A 242 -14.98 20.77 16.21
N THR A 243 -13.96 20.19 16.80
CA THR A 243 -13.72 18.75 16.79
C THR A 243 -14.80 18.00 17.58
N VAL A 244 -15.19 16.85 17.07
CA VAL A 244 -16.07 15.90 17.74
C VAL A 244 -15.26 14.68 18.15
N PRO A 245 -15.02 14.45 19.45
CA PRO A 245 -14.29 13.27 19.91
C PRO A 245 -15.06 11.99 19.62
N VAL A 246 -14.30 10.93 19.35
CA VAL A 246 -14.81 9.57 19.14
C VAL A 246 -14.16 8.62 20.15
N LYS A 247 -14.85 7.52 20.48
CA LYS A 247 -14.24 6.46 21.30
C LYS A 247 -13.03 5.85 20.58
N GLY A 248 -12.07 5.31 21.33
CA GLY A 248 -10.90 4.65 20.74
C GLY A 248 -11.23 3.57 19.71
N THR A 249 -12.39 2.92 19.86
CA THR A 249 -12.90 1.85 18.98
C THR A 249 -13.82 2.34 17.86
N GLU A 250 -14.17 3.63 17.80
CA GLU A 250 -14.96 4.17 16.69
C GLU A 250 -14.08 4.36 15.44
N GLY A 251 -14.70 4.20 14.25
CA GLY A 251 -14.00 4.24 12.98
C GLY A 251 -13.52 5.65 12.56
N VAL A 252 -12.36 5.68 11.93
CA VAL A 252 -11.79 6.88 11.28
C VAL A 252 -11.94 6.78 9.77
N TYR A 253 -11.58 5.64 9.20
CA TYR A 253 -11.70 5.40 7.77
C TYR A 253 -11.94 3.94 7.42
N ILE A 254 -12.40 3.72 6.19
CA ILE A 254 -12.55 2.41 5.57
C ILE A 254 -11.71 2.37 4.31
N ILE A 255 -10.84 1.37 4.20
CA ILE A 255 -10.14 1.02 2.96
C ILE A 255 -10.78 -0.21 2.36
N TYR A 256 -11.21 -0.11 1.10
CA TYR A 256 -11.78 -1.23 0.36
C TYR A 256 -10.71 -1.97 -0.44
N THR A 257 -10.48 -3.22 -0.10
CA THR A 257 -9.54 -4.12 -0.80
C THR A 257 -10.29 -5.15 -1.65
N SER A 258 -9.59 -5.71 -2.66
CA SER A 258 -10.15 -6.82 -3.45
C SER A 258 -10.31 -8.06 -2.59
N GLY A 259 -11.53 -8.57 -2.48
CA GLY A 259 -11.81 -9.85 -1.80
C GLY A 259 -11.60 -11.04 -2.73
N THR A 260 -11.30 -12.20 -2.15
CA THR A 260 -11.23 -13.49 -2.88
C THR A 260 -12.55 -13.87 -3.56
N THR A 261 -13.68 -13.38 -3.01
CA THR A 261 -15.05 -13.57 -3.53
C THR A 261 -15.44 -12.59 -4.65
N GLY A 262 -14.53 -11.69 -5.07
CA GLY A 262 -14.81 -10.65 -6.06
C GLY A 262 -15.48 -9.38 -5.50
N LEU A 263 -16.13 -9.42 -4.33
CA LEU A 263 -16.67 -8.23 -3.66
C LEU A 263 -15.60 -7.55 -2.81
N PRO A 264 -15.53 -6.20 -2.79
CA PRO A 264 -14.55 -5.48 -1.97
C PRO A 264 -14.80 -5.71 -0.48
N LYS A 265 -13.71 -5.88 0.30
CA LYS A 265 -13.72 -5.97 1.76
C LYS A 265 -13.44 -4.58 2.33
N GLY A 266 -14.28 -4.09 3.23
CA GLY A 266 -14.07 -2.82 3.94
C GLY A 266 -13.23 -3.01 5.20
N VAL A 267 -11.94 -2.70 5.14
CA VAL A 267 -11.07 -2.72 6.31
C VAL A 267 -11.30 -1.44 7.12
N LEU A 268 -11.93 -1.58 8.27
CA LEU A 268 -12.19 -0.46 9.19
C LEU A 268 -10.95 -0.15 10.02
N ARG A 269 -10.67 1.14 10.19
CA ARG A 269 -9.59 1.61 11.05
C ARG A 269 -10.16 2.35 12.25
N GLU A 270 -9.85 1.87 13.46
CA GLU A 270 -10.30 2.43 14.73
C GLU A 270 -9.40 3.58 15.20
N ALA A 271 -9.99 4.60 15.82
CA ALA A 271 -9.34 5.88 16.09
C ALA A 271 -8.15 5.78 17.06
N GLY A 272 -8.33 5.13 18.20
CA GLY A 272 -7.34 5.10 19.27
C GLY A 272 -6.07 4.35 18.88
N GLY A 273 -6.24 3.08 18.49
CA GLY A 273 -5.13 2.22 18.10
C GLY A 273 -4.37 2.77 16.91
N HIS A 274 -5.10 3.23 15.89
CA HIS A 274 -4.50 3.83 14.69
C HIS A 274 -3.62 5.04 15.03
N ALA A 275 -4.12 6.00 15.80
CA ALA A 275 -3.37 7.21 16.11
C ALA A 275 -2.08 6.90 16.90
N VAL A 276 -2.18 6.04 17.95
CA VAL A 276 -1.04 5.69 18.80
C VAL A 276 0.02 4.89 18.03
N GLY A 277 -0.39 3.81 17.38
CA GLY A 277 0.54 2.94 16.68
C GLY A 277 1.17 3.62 15.46
N LEU A 278 0.41 4.46 14.74
CA LEU A 278 0.94 5.16 13.57
C LEU A 278 1.93 6.27 13.96
N ALA A 279 1.67 7.01 15.05
CA ALA A 279 2.62 7.98 15.57
C ALA A 279 3.94 7.31 15.99
N LEU A 280 3.87 6.14 16.66
CA LEU A 280 5.04 5.33 16.99
C LEU A 280 5.80 4.90 15.73
N SER A 281 5.12 4.26 14.79
CA SER A 281 5.70 3.77 13.54
C SER A 281 6.40 4.89 12.75
N THR A 282 5.77 6.07 12.64
CA THR A 282 6.32 7.21 11.93
C THR A 282 7.62 7.71 12.59
N LYS A 283 7.67 7.76 13.92
CA LYS A 283 8.86 8.21 14.65
C LYS A 283 9.99 7.19 14.69
N THR A 284 9.67 5.91 14.75
CA THR A 284 10.66 4.87 15.02
C THR A 284 11.10 4.16 13.74
N LEU A 285 10.17 3.69 12.92
CA LEU A 285 10.52 3.03 11.66
C LEU A 285 11.10 4.04 10.65
N PHE A 286 10.36 5.12 10.40
CA PHE A 286 10.76 6.12 9.39
C PHE A 286 11.71 7.20 9.93
N ASN A 287 11.92 7.27 11.25
CA ASN A 287 12.72 8.31 11.90
C ASN A 287 12.27 9.74 11.51
N ILE A 288 10.96 9.94 11.37
CA ILE A 288 10.36 11.27 11.19
C ILE A 288 10.08 11.84 12.58
N LYS A 289 10.90 12.81 12.99
CA LYS A 289 10.94 13.29 14.37
C LYS A 289 9.81 14.24 14.71
N GLY A 290 9.35 15.02 13.72
CA GLY A 290 8.31 16.03 13.90
C GLY A 290 8.58 17.31 13.09
N PRO A 291 8.35 18.50 13.66
CA PRO A 291 8.55 19.76 12.97
C PRO A 291 9.93 19.89 12.34
N GLY A 292 9.99 20.29 11.07
CA GLY A 292 11.23 20.41 10.28
C GLY A 292 11.58 19.17 9.46
N ASP A 293 11.03 18.00 9.76
CA ASP A 293 11.17 16.82 8.90
C ASP A 293 10.12 16.80 7.78
N VAL A 294 10.53 16.29 6.62
CA VAL A 294 9.70 16.18 5.41
C VAL A 294 9.63 14.73 4.96
N MET A 295 8.42 14.19 4.87
CA MET A 295 8.16 12.85 4.38
C MET A 295 7.60 12.88 2.94
N PHE A 296 8.25 12.19 2.03
CA PHE A 296 7.76 11.97 0.68
C PHE A 296 7.33 10.50 0.52
N CYS A 297 6.04 10.26 0.64
CA CYS A 297 5.44 8.96 0.31
C CYS A 297 4.84 9.04 -1.10
N ALA A 298 5.56 8.48 -2.08
CA ALA A 298 5.18 8.48 -3.48
C ALA A 298 4.20 7.33 -3.77
N SER A 299 2.97 7.49 -3.32
CA SER A 299 1.85 6.56 -3.45
C SER A 299 0.54 7.33 -3.65
N ASP A 300 -0.60 6.68 -3.51
CA ASP A 300 -1.93 7.27 -3.69
C ASP A 300 -2.79 7.12 -2.43
N ILE A 301 -3.62 8.14 -2.15
CA ILE A 301 -4.56 8.13 -1.02
C ILE A 301 -5.67 7.07 -1.15
N GLY A 302 -5.89 6.50 -2.31
CA GLY A 302 -6.79 5.37 -2.51
C GLY A 302 -6.26 4.05 -1.91
N TRP A 303 -5.02 4.03 -1.42
CA TRP A 303 -4.37 2.89 -0.77
C TRP A 303 -4.08 3.14 0.70
N VAL A 304 -3.92 2.07 1.49
CA VAL A 304 -3.59 2.18 2.92
C VAL A 304 -2.29 2.97 3.15
N VAL A 305 -1.30 2.81 2.29
CA VAL A 305 -0.01 3.53 2.40
C VAL A 305 -0.20 5.04 2.31
N GLY A 306 -1.11 5.51 1.46
CA GLY A 306 -1.47 6.92 1.36
C GLY A 306 -2.16 7.45 2.63
N HIS A 307 -3.08 6.68 3.22
CA HIS A 307 -3.69 7.02 4.49
C HIS A 307 -2.64 7.10 5.60
N SER A 308 -1.81 6.08 5.72
CA SER A 308 -0.84 6.00 6.81
C SER A 308 0.31 7.00 6.66
N TYR A 309 0.88 7.21 5.46
CA TYR A 309 2.16 7.92 5.32
C TYR A 309 2.17 9.10 4.34
N ILE A 310 1.03 9.41 3.69
CA ILE A 310 0.80 10.73 3.08
C ILE A 310 -0.04 11.59 4.02
N LEU A 311 -1.10 11.03 4.62
CA LEU A 311 -2.07 11.78 5.41
C LEU A 311 -1.72 11.77 6.90
N TYR A 312 -1.97 10.63 7.59
CA TYR A 312 -2.01 10.64 9.05
C TYR A 312 -0.65 10.63 9.74
N GLY A 313 0.27 9.75 9.35
CA GLY A 313 1.55 9.56 10.04
C GLY A 313 2.37 10.85 10.18
N PRO A 314 2.71 11.52 9.06
CA PRO A 314 3.47 12.79 9.12
C PRO A 314 2.76 13.87 9.94
N LEU A 315 1.45 14.05 9.75
CA LEU A 315 0.68 15.07 10.45
C LEU A 315 0.51 14.74 11.95
N LEU A 316 0.37 13.47 12.33
CA LEU A 316 0.34 13.07 13.75
C LEU A 316 1.62 13.44 14.49
N VAL A 317 2.75 13.50 13.84
CA VAL A 317 4.01 13.86 14.47
C VAL A 317 4.41 15.34 14.25
N GLY A 318 3.62 16.10 13.52
CA GLY A 318 3.87 17.52 13.25
C GLY A 318 4.88 17.79 12.13
N ALA A 319 5.14 16.80 11.29
CA ALA A 319 6.05 16.88 10.15
C ALA A 319 5.35 17.39 8.88
N THR A 320 6.13 17.69 7.85
CA THR A 320 5.63 18.05 6.52
C THR A 320 5.44 16.80 5.67
N THR A 321 4.34 16.72 4.93
CA THR A 321 4.11 15.68 3.91
C THR A 321 4.12 16.24 2.50
N ILE A 322 4.70 15.50 1.55
CA ILE A 322 4.62 15.82 0.12
C ILE A 322 3.48 15.01 -0.49
N LEU A 323 2.48 15.71 -1.02
CA LEU A 323 1.40 15.17 -1.84
C LEU A 323 1.77 15.33 -3.32
N TYR A 324 2.00 14.25 -4.02
CA TYR A 324 2.49 14.25 -5.39
C TYR A 324 1.40 13.79 -6.37
N GLU A 325 1.03 14.65 -7.34
CA GLU A 325 0.11 14.31 -8.42
C GLU A 325 0.91 14.03 -9.71
N GLY A 326 1.37 12.78 -9.86
CA GLY A 326 2.16 12.36 -11.01
C GLY A 326 2.54 10.89 -10.95
N LYS A 327 3.35 10.46 -11.91
CA LYS A 327 3.92 9.12 -11.99
C LYS A 327 5.44 9.18 -11.79
N PRO A 328 6.10 8.08 -11.40
CA PRO A 328 7.56 8.05 -11.23
C PRO A 328 8.33 8.24 -12.54
N VAL A 329 7.65 8.06 -13.69
CA VAL A 329 8.18 8.27 -15.04
C VAL A 329 7.16 9.03 -15.89
N GLY A 330 7.64 9.77 -16.90
CA GLY A 330 6.76 10.49 -17.83
C GLY A 330 6.03 11.71 -17.23
N THR A 331 6.40 12.16 -16.01
CA THR A 331 5.83 13.37 -15.38
C THR A 331 6.87 14.19 -14.62
N PRO A 332 7.84 14.85 -15.25
CA PRO A 332 8.13 14.83 -16.68
C PRO A 332 9.01 13.65 -17.12
N ASP A 333 9.84 13.09 -16.22
CA ASP A 333 10.82 12.03 -16.48
C ASP A 333 11.16 11.23 -15.22
N ALA A 334 12.06 10.25 -15.33
CA ALA A 334 12.49 9.37 -14.23
C ALA A 334 13.30 10.08 -13.12
N GLY A 335 13.70 11.34 -13.30
CA GLY A 335 14.43 12.12 -12.30
C GLY A 335 13.54 12.87 -11.31
N ILE A 336 12.22 12.86 -11.50
CA ILE A 336 11.31 13.73 -10.74
C ILE A 336 11.41 13.51 -9.23
N PHE A 337 11.48 12.27 -8.74
CA PHE A 337 11.55 12.01 -7.30
C PHE A 337 12.82 12.61 -6.67
N TRP A 338 13.95 12.50 -7.35
CA TRP A 338 15.23 13.05 -6.89
C TRP A 338 15.19 14.58 -6.82
N ARG A 339 14.61 15.22 -7.83
CA ARG A 339 14.43 16.68 -7.84
C ARG A 339 13.47 17.18 -6.75
N LEU A 340 12.39 16.43 -6.45
CA LEU A 340 11.48 16.77 -5.34
C LEU A 340 12.15 16.62 -3.99
N ILE A 341 12.99 15.59 -3.80
CA ILE A 341 13.80 15.42 -2.59
C ILE A 341 14.75 16.60 -2.41
N GLU A 342 15.46 17.01 -3.48
CA GLU A 342 16.33 18.17 -3.46
C GLU A 342 15.57 19.46 -3.14
N LYS A 343 14.46 19.72 -3.85
CA LYS A 343 13.64 20.94 -3.73
C LYS A 343 13.09 21.12 -2.33
N HIS A 344 12.56 20.05 -1.74
CA HIS A 344 11.87 20.10 -0.46
C HIS A 344 12.65 19.54 0.71
N LYS A 345 13.91 19.15 0.49
CA LYS A 345 14.79 18.56 1.52
C LYS A 345 14.14 17.36 2.22
N ALA A 346 13.47 16.49 1.43
CA ALA A 346 12.79 15.33 1.99
C ALA A 346 13.80 14.41 2.71
N ASN A 347 13.37 13.92 3.89
CA ASN A 347 14.19 13.06 4.75
C ASN A 347 13.98 11.58 4.46
N VAL A 348 12.78 11.25 3.98
CA VAL A 348 12.38 9.87 3.64
C VAL A 348 11.68 9.88 2.30
N LEU A 349 12.05 8.94 1.43
CA LEU A 349 11.26 8.52 0.28
C LEU A 349 10.67 7.15 0.58
N PHE A 350 9.33 7.02 0.47
CA PHE A 350 8.64 5.76 0.58
C PHE A 350 7.88 5.47 -0.72
N THR A 351 8.24 4.39 -1.41
CA THR A 351 7.64 4.03 -2.71
C THR A 351 7.58 2.52 -2.91
N ALA A 352 7.16 2.08 -4.10
CA ALA A 352 7.12 0.67 -4.45
C ALA A 352 8.34 0.24 -5.29
N PRO A 353 8.80 -1.01 -5.19
CA PRO A 353 9.84 -1.56 -6.06
C PRO A 353 9.52 -1.40 -7.55
N THR A 354 8.24 -1.52 -7.93
CA THR A 354 7.78 -1.27 -9.31
C THR A 354 8.11 0.14 -9.80
N ALA A 355 7.97 1.16 -8.94
CA ALA A 355 8.33 2.54 -9.30
C ALA A 355 9.83 2.67 -9.56
N MET A 356 10.65 2.06 -8.70
CA MET A 356 12.10 2.06 -8.85
C MET A 356 12.56 1.32 -10.11
N ARG A 357 11.90 0.20 -10.45
CA ARG A 357 12.15 -0.50 -11.73
C ARG A 357 11.77 0.34 -12.93
N ALA A 358 10.62 1.03 -12.89
CA ALA A 358 10.18 1.91 -13.96
C ALA A 358 11.19 3.04 -14.18
N MET A 359 11.65 3.69 -13.11
CA MET A 359 12.68 4.73 -13.17
C MET A 359 13.98 4.20 -13.79
N ARG A 360 14.46 3.02 -13.35
CA ARG A 360 15.67 2.41 -13.93
C ARG A 360 15.53 1.96 -15.38
N LYS A 361 14.32 1.61 -15.81
CA LYS A 361 14.07 1.29 -17.22
C LYS A 361 14.26 2.51 -18.11
N ASP A 362 13.83 3.68 -17.64
CA ASP A 362 13.93 4.93 -18.38
C ASP A 362 15.30 5.64 -18.16
N ASP A 363 15.96 5.35 -17.03
CA ASP A 363 17.29 5.85 -16.66
C ASP A 363 18.19 4.68 -16.19
N PRO A 364 18.66 3.81 -17.11
CA PRO A 364 19.43 2.60 -16.76
C PRO A 364 20.79 2.90 -16.12
N GLU A 365 21.39 4.04 -16.46
CA GLU A 365 22.68 4.50 -15.92
C GLU A 365 22.54 5.28 -14.61
N ASN A 366 21.30 5.52 -14.13
CA ASN A 366 20.99 6.32 -12.94
C ASN A 366 21.51 7.77 -13.03
N ALA A 367 21.51 8.35 -14.25
CA ALA A 367 22.07 9.67 -14.51
C ALA A 367 21.38 10.77 -13.69
N PHE A 368 20.05 10.70 -13.49
CA PHE A 368 19.34 11.71 -12.74
C PHE A 368 19.65 11.70 -11.23
N ILE A 369 19.78 10.54 -10.60
CA ILE A 369 20.16 10.50 -9.17
C ILE A 369 21.63 10.90 -8.99
N GLU A 370 22.51 10.59 -9.95
CA GLU A 370 23.93 11.02 -9.91
C GLU A 370 24.05 12.53 -10.13
N GLU A 371 23.27 13.11 -11.05
CA GLU A 371 23.23 14.57 -11.27
C GLU A 371 22.81 15.31 -10.00
N VAL A 372 21.65 14.94 -9.43
CA VAL A 372 21.12 15.59 -8.22
C VAL A 372 22.02 15.34 -7.01
N GLY A 373 22.49 14.11 -6.84
CA GLY A 373 23.37 13.70 -5.74
C GLY A 373 24.75 14.35 -5.82
N GLY A 374 25.31 14.48 -7.04
CA GLY A 374 26.63 15.08 -7.28
C GLY A 374 26.72 16.54 -6.85
N ARG A 375 25.61 17.30 -6.90
CA ARG A 375 25.53 18.67 -6.37
C ARG A 375 25.04 18.75 -4.92
N GLY A 376 24.94 17.59 -4.21
CA GLY A 376 24.56 17.54 -2.80
C GLY A 376 23.04 17.61 -2.54
N GLY A 377 22.21 17.49 -3.57
CA GLY A 377 20.75 17.65 -3.47
C GLY A 377 20.07 16.57 -2.63
N LEU A 378 20.72 15.42 -2.39
CA LEU A 378 20.15 14.30 -1.63
C LEU A 378 20.64 14.20 -0.18
N ARG A 379 21.43 15.16 0.33
CA ARG A 379 21.98 15.11 1.69
C ARG A 379 20.95 15.12 2.82
N SER A 380 19.72 15.51 2.53
CA SER A 380 18.61 15.41 3.49
C SER A 380 18.01 13.99 3.58
N LEU A 381 18.17 13.16 2.54
CA LEU A 381 17.55 11.84 2.43
C LEU A 381 18.24 10.82 3.34
N ARG A 382 17.56 10.41 4.40
CA ARG A 382 18.03 9.44 5.40
C ARG A 382 17.69 8.00 5.04
N ALA A 383 16.55 7.78 4.35
CA ALA A 383 16.12 6.44 3.99
C ALA A 383 15.22 6.40 2.74
N LEU A 384 15.36 5.31 2.00
CA LEU A 384 14.44 4.88 0.94
C LEU A 384 13.70 3.64 1.42
N PHE A 385 12.38 3.74 1.64
CA PHE A 385 11.52 2.63 2.01
C PHE A 385 10.84 2.04 0.79
N LEU A 386 10.80 0.70 0.72
CA LEU A 386 10.20 -0.06 -0.36
C LEU A 386 9.15 -1.03 0.20
N ALA A 387 7.95 -1.03 -0.38
CA ALA A 387 6.88 -1.96 0.00
C ALA A 387 5.85 -2.18 -1.12
N GLY A 388 4.96 -3.15 -0.90
CA GLY A 388 3.85 -3.48 -1.81
C GLY A 388 4.09 -4.73 -2.62
N GLU A 389 5.32 -5.09 -2.84
CA GLU A 389 5.80 -6.34 -3.42
C GLU A 389 7.23 -6.61 -2.93
N ARG A 390 7.74 -7.81 -3.16
CA ARG A 390 9.12 -8.16 -2.81
C ARG A 390 10.10 -7.32 -3.64
N SER A 391 11.09 -6.72 -2.97
CA SER A 391 12.18 -6.03 -3.64
C SER A 391 13.23 -7.04 -4.13
N GLU A 392 13.62 -6.92 -5.41
CA GLU A 392 14.74 -7.71 -5.90
C GLU A 392 16.05 -7.24 -5.24
N PRO A 393 16.92 -8.17 -4.80
CA PRO A 393 18.22 -7.82 -4.21
C PRO A 393 19.05 -6.88 -5.08
N SER A 394 18.96 -6.99 -6.40
CA SER A 394 19.66 -6.12 -7.34
C SER A 394 19.22 -4.65 -7.24
N ILE A 395 17.93 -4.38 -7.08
CA ILE A 395 17.39 -3.03 -6.89
C ILE A 395 17.87 -2.46 -5.56
N VAL A 396 17.71 -3.23 -4.48
CA VAL A 396 18.14 -2.82 -3.13
C VAL A 396 19.62 -2.46 -3.12
N ASN A 397 20.49 -3.32 -3.69
CA ASN A 397 21.93 -3.12 -3.71
C ASN A 397 22.35 -1.87 -4.51
N VAL A 398 21.70 -1.62 -5.66
CA VAL A 398 22.03 -0.43 -6.47
C VAL A 398 21.69 0.84 -5.72
N TYR A 399 20.44 0.94 -5.20
CA TYR A 399 20.03 2.15 -4.49
C TYR A 399 20.73 2.31 -3.14
N GLN A 400 21.12 1.22 -2.46
CA GLN A 400 21.96 1.31 -1.26
C GLN A 400 23.34 1.92 -1.55
N LYS A 401 23.99 1.56 -2.66
CA LYS A 401 25.24 2.17 -3.08
C LYS A 401 25.09 3.66 -3.40
N LEU A 402 24.02 4.01 -4.13
CA LEU A 402 23.74 5.40 -4.49
C LEU A 402 23.39 6.27 -3.26
N LEU A 403 22.59 5.74 -2.32
CA LEU A 403 22.28 6.44 -1.07
C LEU A 403 23.53 6.58 -0.18
N GLY A 404 24.38 5.56 -0.08
CA GLY A 404 25.63 5.65 0.66
C GLY A 404 26.60 6.70 0.13
N ARG A 405 26.53 7.01 -1.18
CA ARG A 405 27.35 8.05 -1.82
C ARG A 405 26.74 9.44 -1.71
N PHE A 406 25.45 9.59 -1.89
CA PHE A 406 24.77 10.86 -2.13
C PHE A 406 23.79 11.27 -1.04
N GLY A 407 23.26 10.34 -0.27
CA GLY A 407 22.31 10.58 0.80
C GLY A 407 22.92 11.23 2.06
N ALA A 408 22.16 11.28 3.14
CA ALA A 408 22.66 11.60 4.46
C ALA A 408 23.65 10.53 4.95
N ASP A 409 24.46 10.87 5.93
CA ASP A 409 25.39 9.91 6.54
C ASP A 409 24.57 8.74 7.15
N GLY A 410 24.94 7.52 6.79
CA GLY A 410 24.23 6.32 7.21
C GLY A 410 22.89 6.07 6.48
N ALA A 411 22.63 6.77 5.37
CA ALA A 411 21.40 6.58 4.60
C ALA A 411 21.23 5.13 4.12
N THR A 412 20.03 4.58 4.26
CA THR A 412 19.76 3.16 4.00
C THR A 412 18.51 2.92 3.16
N VAL A 413 18.51 1.82 2.43
CA VAL A 413 17.31 1.25 1.81
C VAL A 413 16.65 0.30 2.79
N VAL A 414 15.34 0.41 3.00
CA VAL A 414 14.59 -0.45 3.91
C VAL A 414 13.45 -1.12 3.14
N ASP A 415 13.55 -2.42 2.96
CA ASP A 415 12.41 -3.21 2.52
C ASP A 415 11.50 -3.50 3.72
N ASN A 416 10.20 -3.46 3.52
CA ASN A 416 9.23 -3.69 4.58
C ASN A 416 8.00 -4.41 4.05
N TRP A 417 7.39 -5.24 4.90
CA TRP A 417 6.20 -6.00 4.56
C TRP A 417 5.02 -5.61 5.43
N TRP A 418 3.87 -5.43 4.78
CA TRP A 418 2.58 -5.12 5.40
C TRP A 418 1.41 -5.28 4.43
N SER A 419 0.21 -5.11 4.97
CA SER A 419 -1.03 -5.19 4.22
C SER A 419 -1.99 -4.06 4.59
N SER A 420 -3.11 -3.96 3.88
CA SER A 420 -4.19 -3.04 4.27
C SER A 420 -4.75 -3.37 5.66
N GLU A 421 -4.73 -4.61 6.04
CA GLU A 421 -5.21 -5.13 7.31
C GLU A 421 -4.34 -4.67 8.49
N SER A 422 -3.03 -4.57 8.33
CA SER A 422 -2.12 -4.14 9.41
C SER A 422 -2.07 -2.62 9.63
N GLY A 423 -2.35 -1.83 8.60
CA GLY A 423 -2.37 -0.36 8.68
C GLY A 423 -1.03 0.33 8.84
N SER A 424 0.01 -0.41 9.18
CA SER A 424 1.41 -0.02 9.23
C SER A 424 2.30 -1.19 8.88
N PRO A 425 3.60 -1.01 8.57
CA PRO A 425 4.53 -2.11 8.38
C PRO A 425 4.54 -3.08 9.57
N ILE A 426 4.47 -4.37 9.22
CA ILE A 426 4.55 -5.49 10.16
C ILE A 426 6.01 -5.81 10.46
N THR A 427 6.85 -5.75 9.42
CA THR A 427 8.29 -5.92 9.50
C THR A 427 9.02 -4.78 8.80
N GLY A 428 10.27 -4.56 9.18
CA GLY A 428 11.16 -3.54 8.63
C GLY A 428 12.39 -3.38 9.49
N LEU A 429 13.24 -2.40 9.19
CA LEU A 429 14.40 -2.03 10.00
C LEU A 429 14.17 -0.63 10.55
N MET A 430 13.98 -0.51 11.86
CA MET A 430 13.76 0.78 12.52
C MET A 430 14.98 1.69 12.35
N GLN A 431 14.74 2.91 11.91
CA GLN A 431 15.76 3.95 11.78
C GLN A 431 15.97 4.75 13.08
N ASN A 432 15.07 4.56 14.05
CA ASN A 432 15.15 5.11 15.41
C ASN A 432 14.54 4.14 16.41
N SER A 433 15.20 3.01 16.63
CA SER A 433 14.72 1.95 17.53
C SER A 433 14.67 2.39 18.99
N ARG A 434 15.56 3.30 19.43
CA ARG A 434 15.57 3.85 20.79
C ARG A 434 14.29 4.63 21.11
N GLY A 435 13.65 5.26 20.14
CA GLY A 435 12.39 5.96 20.33
C GLY A 435 11.20 5.05 20.70
N ALA A 436 11.36 3.72 20.58
CA ALA A 436 10.36 2.73 20.98
C ALA A 436 10.57 2.18 22.41
N ILE A 437 11.69 2.48 23.06
CA ILE A 437 11.97 1.96 24.40
C ILE A 437 11.28 2.85 25.45
N ILE A 438 10.62 2.21 26.42
CA ILE A 438 10.11 2.87 27.62
C ILE A 438 11.28 3.02 28.61
N SER A 439 11.69 4.26 28.91
CA SER A 439 12.66 4.50 29.98
C SER A 439 12.03 4.21 31.35
N SER A 440 12.69 3.41 32.17
CA SER A 440 12.24 3.04 33.52
C SER A 440 12.27 4.21 34.54
N SER A 441 12.60 5.44 34.13
CA SER A 441 12.73 6.62 34.98
C SER A 441 11.56 7.59 34.82
N SER A 442 10.32 7.14 34.91
CA SER A 442 9.19 8.05 35.11
C SER A 442 8.54 7.81 36.50
N SER A 443 9.31 8.01 37.56
CA SER A 443 8.74 8.48 38.82
C SER A 443 8.62 10.01 38.69
N SER A 444 7.38 10.48 38.83
CA SER A 444 6.91 11.86 39.03
C SER A 444 7.97 12.94 39.25
N ASP A 445 7.73 14.10 38.60
CA ASP A 445 8.30 15.40 38.85
C ASP A 445 9.67 15.67 38.22
N ALA A 446 9.65 16.37 37.08
CA ALA A 446 10.35 17.65 36.89
C ALA A 446 10.34 18.06 35.41
N GLU A 447 9.74 19.17 35.14
CA GLU A 447 10.12 20.06 34.04
C GLU A 447 11.60 20.38 34.20
N GLY A 448 12.43 19.93 33.27
CA GLY A 448 13.86 20.21 33.30
C GLY A 448 14.48 19.59 32.05
N GLU A 449 14.73 20.42 31.02
CA GLU A 449 15.66 20.11 29.95
C GLU A 449 17.04 19.80 30.58
N GLY A 450 17.35 18.52 30.72
CA GLY A 450 18.62 18.02 31.19
C GLY A 450 19.07 16.84 30.37
N HIS A 451 20.05 17.07 29.49
CA HIS A 451 20.81 16.02 28.83
C HIS A 451 21.47 15.12 29.88
N GLU A 452 20.94 13.93 30.12
CA GLU A 452 21.74 12.79 30.59
C GLU A 452 21.98 11.83 29.44
N GLN A 453 23.09 12.06 28.74
CA GLN A 453 23.75 11.07 27.91
C GLN A 453 24.37 9.99 28.82
N GLY A 454 23.60 8.98 29.22
CA GLY A 454 24.17 7.72 29.61
C GLY A 454 24.89 7.15 28.39
N GLN A 455 26.21 6.98 28.48
CA GLN A 455 27.06 6.29 27.51
C GLN A 455 26.54 4.85 27.33
N VAL A 456 25.55 4.64 26.46
CA VAL A 456 25.28 3.37 25.85
C VAL A 456 26.14 3.35 24.58
N GLY A 457 27.11 2.43 24.51
CA GLY A 457 28.00 2.27 23.37
C GLY A 457 27.25 2.27 22.06
N ASP A 458 27.90 2.70 20.97
CA ASP A 458 27.34 2.78 19.63
C ASP A 458 26.57 1.51 19.28
N GLU A 459 25.24 1.63 19.21
CA GLU A 459 24.38 0.54 18.82
C GLU A 459 24.65 0.23 17.34
N LYS A 460 25.14 -1.00 17.10
CA LYS A 460 25.43 -1.45 15.73
C LYS A 460 24.11 -1.47 14.96
N SER A 461 24.00 -0.69 13.90
CA SER A 461 22.80 -0.70 13.04
C SER A 461 22.50 -2.12 12.57
N LEU A 462 21.21 -2.47 12.48
CA LEU A 462 20.77 -3.75 11.94
C LEU A 462 21.26 -3.93 10.50
N ALA A 463 21.78 -5.11 10.19
CA ALA A 463 22.30 -5.39 8.87
C ALA A 463 21.20 -5.38 7.81
N LEU A 464 21.38 -4.62 6.74
CA LEU A 464 20.57 -4.73 5.56
C LEU A 464 20.76 -6.11 4.92
N ARG A 465 19.66 -6.86 4.73
CA ARG A 465 19.66 -8.15 4.03
C ARG A 465 18.82 -8.03 2.77
N PRO A 466 19.40 -7.80 1.59
CA PRO A 466 18.65 -7.70 0.36
C PRO A 466 17.77 -8.93 0.09
N GLY A 467 16.48 -8.70 -0.17
CA GLY A 467 15.48 -9.76 -0.34
C GLY A 467 14.79 -10.22 0.96
N SER A 468 15.15 -9.64 2.11
CA SER A 468 14.42 -9.75 3.37
C SER A 468 13.56 -8.51 3.59
N ALA A 469 12.40 -8.69 4.17
CA ALA A 469 11.50 -7.61 4.61
C ALA A 469 11.81 -7.10 6.04
N GLY A 470 12.99 -7.40 6.58
CA GLY A 470 13.43 -6.97 7.91
C GLY A 470 12.89 -7.81 9.07
N LEU A 471 12.93 -7.22 10.25
CA LEU A 471 12.52 -7.84 11.52
C LEU A 471 11.09 -7.42 11.92
N PRO A 472 10.37 -8.20 12.72
CA PRO A 472 9.08 -7.80 13.28
C PRO A 472 9.17 -6.47 14.05
N LEU A 473 8.10 -5.69 13.94
CA LEU A 473 7.95 -4.38 14.58
C LEU A 473 7.05 -4.48 15.82
N PRO A 474 7.11 -3.53 16.76
CA PRO A 474 6.32 -3.57 17.99
C PRO A 474 4.82 -3.81 17.75
N GLY A 475 4.27 -4.76 18.52
CA GLY A 475 2.87 -5.18 18.45
C GLY A 475 2.57 -6.27 17.43
N PHE A 476 3.54 -6.70 16.60
CA PHE A 476 3.34 -7.77 15.64
C PHE A 476 4.09 -9.05 16.03
N ASP A 477 3.35 -10.07 16.44
CA ASP A 477 3.86 -11.43 16.66
C ASP A 477 3.82 -12.21 15.34
N VAL A 478 4.93 -12.17 14.61
CA VAL A 478 5.07 -12.80 13.29
C VAL A 478 5.58 -14.22 13.45
N ARG A 479 4.83 -15.19 12.92
CA ARG A 479 5.19 -16.62 12.95
C ARG A 479 5.11 -17.22 11.55
N VAL A 480 5.80 -18.35 11.38
CA VAL A 480 5.71 -19.18 10.18
C VAL A 480 5.24 -20.55 10.63
N VAL A 481 4.12 -21.01 10.04
CA VAL A 481 3.44 -22.23 10.45
C VAL A 481 3.20 -23.17 9.27
N ASP A 482 2.98 -24.46 9.57
CA ASP A 482 2.49 -25.45 8.60
C ASP A 482 1.00 -25.24 8.27
N ASP A 483 0.38 -26.16 7.52
CA ASP A 483 -1.03 -26.03 7.14
C ASP A 483 -1.99 -26.34 8.33
N GLU A 484 -1.50 -27.01 9.35
CA GLU A 484 -2.19 -27.31 10.62
C GLU A 484 -2.03 -26.19 11.66
N GLY A 485 -1.18 -25.18 11.38
CA GLY A 485 -0.92 -24.03 12.25
C GLY A 485 0.12 -24.31 13.34
N ASN A 486 0.96 -25.32 13.19
CA ASN A 486 2.10 -25.56 14.08
C ASN A 486 3.30 -24.73 13.64
N GLU A 487 4.02 -24.14 14.59
CA GLU A 487 5.19 -23.31 14.30
C GLU A 487 6.31 -24.16 13.66
N LEU A 488 6.92 -23.61 12.62
CA LEU A 488 8.04 -24.24 11.91
C LEU A 488 9.37 -23.70 12.41
N SER A 489 10.40 -24.54 12.31
CA SER A 489 11.77 -24.14 12.65
C SER A 489 12.28 -23.06 11.70
N SER A 490 13.21 -22.24 12.19
CA SER A 490 13.90 -21.22 11.38
C SER A 490 14.48 -21.78 10.08
N GLY A 491 14.34 -21.02 8.98
CA GLY A 491 14.76 -21.42 7.64
C GLY A 491 13.76 -22.34 6.90
N THR A 492 12.64 -22.73 7.55
CA THR A 492 11.62 -23.57 6.92
C THR A 492 10.52 -22.69 6.30
N MET A 493 10.13 -23.03 5.08
CA MET A 493 9.04 -22.38 4.36
C MET A 493 7.68 -22.78 4.90
N GLY A 494 6.81 -21.80 5.17
CA GLY A 494 5.45 -22.04 5.61
C GLY A 494 4.52 -20.86 5.35
N ASN A 495 3.35 -20.90 6.00
CA ASN A 495 2.39 -19.81 5.99
C ASN A 495 2.84 -18.74 6.99
N ILE A 496 2.89 -17.48 6.57
CA ILE A 496 3.16 -16.37 7.46
C ILE A 496 1.85 -16.00 8.15
N VAL A 497 1.86 -16.02 9.48
CA VAL A 497 0.69 -15.72 10.31
C VAL A 497 1.03 -14.68 11.37
N LEU A 498 0.01 -14.06 11.95
CA LEU A 498 0.15 -13.09 13.03
C LEU A 498 -0.56 -13.60 14.28
N GLY A 499 0.12 -13.50 15.43
CA GLY A 499 -0.46 -13.76 16.74
C GLY A 499 -1.51 -12.73 17.16
N LEU A 500 -2.39 -13.10 18.08
CA LEU A 500 -3.43 -12.25 18.63
C LEU A 500 -3.04 -11.73 20.04
N PRO A 501 -3.39 -10.48 20.37
CA PRO A 501 -4.08 -9.48 19.57
C PRO A 501 -3.18 -8.87 18.50
N LEU A 502 -3.74 -8.43 17.40
CA LEU A 502 -2.98 -7.66 16.41
C LEU A 502 -2.58 -6.29 16.98
N ALA A 503 -1.48 -5.72 16.44
CA ALA A 503 -1.01 -4.39 16.81
C ALA A 503 -2.12 -3.32 16.72
N PRO A 504 -2.02 -2.22 17.49
CA PRO A 504 -3.07 -1.18 17.49
C PRO A 504 -3.38 -0.55 16.16
N THR A 505 -2.42 -0.51 15.22
CA THR A 505 -2.66 -0.02 13.85
C THR A 505 -3.47 -0.99 12.99
N ALA A 506 -3.50 -2.27 13.36
CA ALA A 506 -4.20 -3.28 12.58
C ALA A 506 -5.72 -3.19 12.77
N PHE A 507 -6.44 -3.82 11.85
CA PHE A 507 -7.89 -3.93 11.96
C PHE A 507 -8.28 -4.89 13.10
N THR A 508 -9.43 -4.64 13.69
CA THR A 508 -10.06 -5.57 14.63
C THR A 508 -11.23 -6.29 13.99
N ASN A 509 -11.74 -5.74 12.88
CA ASN A 509 -12.86 -6.29 12.13
C ASN A 509 -12.95 -5.70 10.71
N LEU A 510 -13.80 -6.28 9.87
CA LEU A 510 -14.30 -5.68 8.64
C LEU A 510 -15.55 -4.83 8.92
N PHE A 511 -15.72 -3.75 8.14
CA PHE A 511 -16.85 -2.85 8.29
C PHE A 511 -18.17 -3.57 8.01
N MET A 512 -19.00 -3.77 9.06
CA MET A 512 -20.30 -4.46 9.03
C MET A 512 -20.26 -5.92 8.51
N GLU A 513 -19.10 -6.60 8.57
CA GLU A 513 -18.92 -7.94 8.00
C GLU A 513 -18.15 -8.90 8.96
N ASP A 514 -18.67 -9.08 10.20
CA ASP A 514 -18.06 -9.90 11.24
C ASP A 514 -17.79 -11.35 10.80
N GLU A 515 -18.77 -11.99 10.17
CA GLU A 515 -18.64 -13.36 9.64
C GLU A 515 -17.54 -13.45 8.60
N ARG A 516 -17.48 -12.46 7.71
CA ARG A 516 -16.46 -12.42 6.66
C ARG A 516 -15.06 -12.18 7.23
N PHE A 517 -14.95 -11.43 8.33
CA PHE A 517 -13.70 -11.28 9.06
C PHE A 517 -13.22 -12.64 9.57
N TYR A 518 -14.06 -13.36 10.31
CA TYR A 518 -13.70 -14.67 10.84
C TYR A 518 -13.34 -15.66 9.73
N HIS A 519 -14.20 -15.81 8.73
CA HIS A 519 -13.98 -16.75 7.63
C HIS A 519 -12.76 -16.41 6.78
N GLY A 520 -12.43 -15.14 6.63
CA GLY A 520 -11.33 -14.68 5.78
C GLY A 520 -9.96 -14.69 6.44
N TYR A 521 -9.91 -14.66 7.79
CA TYR A 521 -8.65 -14.41 8.48
C TYR A 521 -8.37 -15.36 9.67
N LEU A 522 -9.40 -15.89 10.33
CA LEU A 522 -9.25 -16.69 11.55
C LEU A 522 -9.58 -18.16 11.36
N LYS A 523 -10.54 -18.49 10.49
CA LYS A 523 -11.11 -19.84 10.36
C LYS A 523 -10.08 -20.90 10.00
N ARG A 524 -9.10 -20.58 9.16
CA ARG A 524 -8.11 -21.55 8.68
C ARG A 524 -7.31 -22.19 9.80
N PHE A 525 -7.04 -21.45 10.85
CA PHE A 525 -6.24 -21.89 12.01
C PHE A 525 -7.06 -21.90 13.31
N ASP A 526 -8.38 -22.10 13.22
CA ASP A 526 -9.30 -22.20 14.35
C ASP A 526 -9.20 -21.04 15.36
N GLY A 527 -8.95 -19.81 14.85
CA GLY A 527 -8.83 -18.61 15.68
C GLY A 527 -7.49 -18.44 16.39
N ARG A 528 -6.53 -19.36 16.24
CA ARG A 528 -5.20 -19.25 16.86
C ARG A 528 -4.33 -18.17 16.23
N TRP A 529 -4.43 -18.02 14.91
CA TRP A 529 -3.61 -17.14 14.09
C TRP A 529 -4.47 -16.34 13.11
N VAL A 530 -4.01 -15.14 12.81
CA VAL A 530 -4.51 -14.40 11.64
C VAL A 530 -3.75 -14.87 10.40
N ASP A 531 -4.45 -15.46 9.45
CA ASP A 531 -3.90 -15.82 8.14
C ASP A 531 -3.64 -14.57 7.30
N THR A 532 -2.39 -14.29 6.99
CA THR A 532 -2.00 -13.15 6.14
C THR A 532 -2.21 -13.42 4.67
N GLY A 533 -2.34 -14.69 4.29
CA GLY A 533 -2.36 -15.14 2.92
C GLY A 533 -1.01 -15.01 2.21
N ASP A 534 0.09 -14.82 2.96
CA ASP A 534 1.46 -14.80 2.45
C ASP A 534 2.24 -16.02 2.95
N SER A 535 3.26 -16.42 2.20
CA SER A 535 4.15 -17.52 2.54
C SER A 535 5.60 -17.07 2.51
N GLY A 536 6.38 -17.63 3.42
CA GLY A 536 7.79 -17.26 3.58
C GLY A 536 8.47 -18.04 4.67
N MET A 537 9.59 -17.52 5.16
CA MET A 537 10.36 -18.09 6.25
C MET A 537 10.98 -17.01 7.12
N LEU A 538 11.21 -17.33 8.40
CA LEU A 538 12.09 -16.57 9.29
C LEU A 538 13.47 -17.22 9.26
N ASP A 539 14.52 -16.43 9.06
CA ASP A 539 15.89 -16.95 9.12
C ASP A 539 16.40 -17.09 10.57
N GLY A 540 17.65 -17.57 10.75
CA GLY A 540 18.24 -17.81 12.07
C GLY A 540 18.39 -16.57 12.96
N ASP A 541 18.33 -15.37 12.39
CA ASP A 541 18.39 -14.11 13.11
C ASP A 541 17.04 -13.41 13.21
N GLY A 542 15.95 -14.07 12.78
CA GLY A 542 14.57 -13.59 12.85
C GLY A 542 14.13 -12.66 11.71
N TYR A 543 14.95 -12.52 10.65
CA TYR A 543 14.53 -11.73 9.48
C TYR A 543 13.49 -12.47 8.65
N LEU A 544 12.44 -11.77 8.27
CA LEU A 544 11.36 -12.32 7.45
C LEU A 544 11.72 -12.26 5.96
N HIS A 545 11.58 -13.40 5.28
CA HIS A 545 11.68 -13.53 3.84
C HIS A 545 10.31 -13.90 3.28
N VAL A 546 9.60 -12.91 2.71
CA VAL A 546 8.32 -13.13 2.04
C VAL A 546 8.57 -13.66 0.64
N MET A 547 8.06 -14.84 0.32
CA MET A 547 8.37 -15.53 -0.93
C MET A 547 7.24 -15.45 -1.96
N SER A 548 5.98 -15.55 -1.52
CA SER A 548 4.81 -15.47 -2.40
C SER A 548 3.51 -15.31 -1.60
N ARG A 549 2.41 -15.09 -2.32
CA ARG A 549 1.08 -15.31 -1.74
C ARG A 549 0.87 -16.81 -1.52
N SER A 550 0.12 -17.19 -0.49
CA SER A 550 -0.22 -18.60 -0.23
C SER A 550 -1.04 -19.23 -1.36
N ASP A 551 -1.86 -18.41 -2.05
CA ASP A 551 -2.61 -18.79 -3.25
C ASP A 551 -1.77 -18.83 -4.54
N ASP A 552 -0.53 -18.34 -4.51
CA ASP A 552 0.46 -18.37 -5.59
C ASP A 552 1.55 -19.43 -5.36
N ILE A 553 1.41 -20.30 -4.35
CA ILE A 553 2.29 -21.45 -4.15
C ILE A 553 1.93 -22.53 -5.16
N ILE A 554 2.96 -23.11 -5.77
CA ILE A 554 2.85 -24.23 -6.67
C ILE A 554 3.25 -25.50 -5.94
N ASN A 555 2.32 -26.44 -5.79
CA ASN A 555 2.61 -27.75 -5.18
C ASN A 555 3.06 -28.73 -6.27
N VAL A 556 4.37 -28.97 -6.35
CA VAL A 556 4.97 -29.91 -7.31
C VAL A 556 5.42 -31.16 -6.55
N ALA A 557 4.77 -32.29 -6.74
CA ALA A 557 5.09 -33.56 -6.11
C ALA A 557 5.37 -33.42 -4.59
N ALA A 558 4.44 -32.80 -3.84
CA ALA A 558 4.50 -32.50 -2.42
C ALA A 558 5.54 -31.42 -1.99
N HIS A 559 6.23 -30.79 -2.93
CA HIS A 559 7.10 -29.65 -2.64
C HIS A 559 6.38 -28.33 -2.90
N ARG A 560 6.44 -27.41 -1.94
CA ARG A 560 5.85 -26.07 -2.04
C ARG A 560 6.87 -25.12 -2.67
N LEU A 561 6.58 -24.64 -3.87
CA LEU A 561 7.43 -23.73 -4.62
C LEU A 561 6.75 -22.36 -4.71
N GLY A 562 7.40 -21.32 -4.19
CA GLY A 562 6.95 -19.94 -4.36
C GLY A 562 7.16 -19.46 -5.79
N THR A 563 6.10 -18.90 -6.41
CA THR A 563 6.18 -18.33 -7.77
C THR A 563 7.29 -17.29 -7.89
N GLY A 564 7.44 -16.42 -6.88
CA GLY A 564 8.45 -15.36 -6.87
C GLY A 564 9.90 -15.87 -6.93
N THR A 565 10.19 -17.05 -6.35
CA THR A 565 11.53 -17.65 -6.43
C THR A 565 11.83 -18.10 -7.84
N ILE A 566 10.84 -18.69 -8.52
CA ILE A 566 11.00 -19.14 -9.92
C ILE A 566 11.10 -17.93 -10.86
N GLU A 567 10.28 -16.90 -10.64
CA GLU A 567 10.34 -15.63 -11.38
C GLU A 567 11.71 -14.97 -11.29
N GLN A 568 12.34 -14.97 -10.11
CA GLN A 568 13.72 -14.44 -9.95
C GLN A 568 14.75 -15.22 -10.75
N ALA A 569 14.67 -16.55 -10.73
CA ALA A 569 15.55 -17.38 -11.55
C ALA A 569 15.39 -17.07 -13.05
N ILE A 570 14.16 -16.88 -13.51
CA ILE A 570 13.85 -16.49 -14.89
C ILE A 570 14.39 -15.10 -15.21
N LEU A 571 14.23 -14.14 -14.31
CA LEU A 571 14.70 -12.76 -14.47
C LEU A 571 16.24 -12.62 -14.46
N SER A 572 16.97 -13.62 -14.00
CA SER A 572 18.43 -13.65 -14.12
C SER A 572 18.90 -13.85 -15.57
N HIS A 573 17.99 -14.26 -16.48
CA HIS A 573 18.31 -14.38 -17.90
C HIS A 573 18.41 -13.00 -18.58
N PRO A 574 19.51 -12.71 -19.31
CA PRO A 574 19.79 -11.36 -19.85
C PRO A 574 18.75 -10.84 -20.84
N ALA A 575 18.03 -11.72 -21.52
CA ALA A 575 17.02 -11.35 -22.53
C ALA A 575 15.64 -11.05 -21.95
N ILE A 576 15.38 -11.29 -20.65
CA ILE A 576 14.04 -11.16 -20.05
C ILE A 576 13.96 -9.89 -19.20
N SER A 577 12.88 -9.13 -19.37
CA SER A 577 12.57 -7.92 -18.59
C SER A 577 11.55 -8.15 -17.50
N GLU A 578 10.56 -9.04 -17.73
CA GLU A 578 9.53 -9.37 -16.76
C GLU A 578 9.18 -10.86 -16.87
N ALA A 579 8.80 -11.45 -15.72
CA ALA A 579 8.36 -12.83 -15.64
C ALA A 579 7.23 -12.96 -14.62
N VAL A 580 6.24 -13.79 -14.95
CA VAL A 580 5.14 -14.18 -14.07
C VAL A 580 4.99 -15.69 -14.15
N VAL A 581 4.93 -16.34 -12.99
CA VAL A 581 4.78 -17.80 -12.91
C VAL A 581 3.45 -18.14 -12.24
N ILE A 582 2.77 -19.14 -12.81
CA ILE A 582 1.54 -19.72 -12.28
C ILE A 582 1.70 -21.23 -12.12
N GLY A 583 0.88 -21.87 -11.28
CA GLY A 583 0.76 -23.32 -11.23
C GLY A 583 -0.21 -23.80 -12.30
N LEU A 584 0.23 -24.68 -13.19
CA LEU A 584 -0.63 -25.39 -14.13
C LEU A 584 -0.94 -26.78 -13.57
N PRO A 585 -2.21 -27.20 -13.47
CA PRO A 585 -2.56 -28.55 -13.03
C PRO A 585 -1.88 -29.64 -13.86
N ASP A 586 -1.28 -30.62 -13.18
CA ASP A 586 -0.63 -31.77 -13.78
C ASP A 586 -1.11 -33.05 -13.09
N PRO A 587 -1.55 -34.09 -13.83
CA PRO A 587 -2.15 -35.29 -13.24
C PRO A 587 -1.18 -36.16 -12.44
N VAL A 588 0.13 -35.99 -12.61
CA VAL A 588 1.17 -36.79 -11.93
C VAL A 588 1.81 -36.03 -10.78
N LYS A 589 2.10 -34.75 -11.01
CA LYS A 589 2.85 -33.92 -10.04
C LYS A 589 1.97 -32.94 -9.27
N GLY A 590 0.67 -32.96 -9.45
CA GLY A 590 -0.27 -32.00 -8.90
C GLY A 590 -0.26 -30.68 -9.68
N HIS A 591 0.86 -29.99 -9.70
CA HIS A 591 1.05 -28.80 -10.53
C HIS A 591 2.44 -28.77 -11.14
N LEU A 592 2.57 -28.02 -12.24
CA LEU A 592 3.86 -27.64 -12.84
C LEU A 592 3.97 -26.13 -12.93
N PRO A 593 5.14 -25.56 -12.67
CA PRO A 593 5.38 -24.13 -12.93
C PRO A 593 5.22 -23.82 -14.42
N PHE A 594 4.42 -22.79 -14.72
CA PHE A 594 4.19 -22.31 -16.07
C PHE A 594 4.48 -20.81 -16.12
N ALA A 595 5.34 -20.37 -17.05
CA ALA A 595 5.86 -19.02 -17.07
C ALA A 595 5.25 -18.18 -18.20
N PHE A 596 5.01 -16.90 -17.91
CA PHE A 596 4.78 -15.84 -18.87
C PHE A 596 6.00 -14.91 -18.81
N ILE A 597 6.64 -14.63 -19.92
CA ILE A 597 7.83 -13.77 -19.97
C ILE A 597 7.66 -12.62 -20.96
N GLN A 598 8.22 -11.47 -20.59
CA GLN A 598 8.35 -10.33 -21.48
C GLN A 598 9.84 -10.17 -21.85
N PRO A 599 10.21 -10.36 -23.13
CA PRO A 599 11.56 -10.10 -23.59
C PRO A 599 11.91 -8.60 -23.55
N LYS A 600 13.21 -8.29 -23.36
CA LYS A 600 13.71 -6.92 -23.44
C LYS A 600 13.50 -6.31 -24.82
N THR A 601 13.40 -4.99 -24.88
CA THR A 601 13.35 -4.24 -26.15
C THR A 601 14.62 -4.53 -26.94
N GLY A 602 14.45 -4.84 -28.24
CA GLY A 602 15.58 -5.22 -29.12
C GLY A 602 15.95 -6.71 -29.13
N TYR A 603 15.29 -7.56 -28.33
CA TYR A 603 15.44 -9.00 -28.45
C TYR A 603 14.83 -9.49 -29.78
N ILE A 604 15.67 -10.09 -30.64
CA ILE A 604 15.28 -10.70 -31.91
C ILE A 604 15.41 -12.22 -31.75
N PRO A 605 14.32 -13.01 -31.88
CA PRO A 605 14.41 -14.47 -31.84
C PRO A 605 15.26 -15.01 -33.01
N GLU A 606 16.15 -15.95 -32.72
CA GLU A 606 16.84 -16.71 -33.79
C GLU A 606 15.78 -17.46 -34.64
N LYS A 607 15.69 -17.13 -35.94
CA LYS A 607 14.72 -17.62 -36.94
C LYS A 607 13.41 -16.87 -37.07
N SER A 608 13.40 -15.57 -37.04
CA SER A 608 12.34 -14.79 -37.70
C SER A 608 12.81 -14.39 -39.10
N THR A 609 12.14 -14.90 -40.13
CA THR A 609 12.27 -14.37 -41.49
C THR A 609 11.91 -12.89 -41.44
N PRO A 610 12.74 -11.97 -42.01
CA PRO A 610 12.40 -10.56 -41.98
C PRO A 610 11.09 -10.32 -42.73
N PRO A 611 10.11 -9.59 -42.17
CA PRO A 611 8.92 -9.23 -42.91
C PRO A 611 9.27 -8.22 -43.99
N SER A 612 8.81 -8.49 -45.20
CA SER A 612 8.82 -7.51 -46.27
C SER A 612 7.83 -6.39 -45.95
N THR A 613 8.34 -5.15 -45.90
CA THR A 613 7.66 -3.85 -46.00
C THR A 613 6.76 -3.40 -44.83
N ALA A 614 7.19 -2.25 -44.27
CA ALA A 614 6.44 -1.10 -43.73
C ALA A 614 5.40 -1.33 -42.62
N GLY A 615 5.76 -0.94 -41.38
CA GLY A 615 4.82 -0.55 -40.34
C GLY A 615 4.83 -1.43 -39.09
N GLY A 616 5.49 -0.99 -38.01
CA GLY A 616 5.29 -1.48 -36.65
C GLY A 616 6.24 -2.60 -36.19
N HIS A 617 7.25 -2.23 -35.40
CA HIS A 617 8.33 -3.14 -34.94
C HIS A 617 7.93 -4.20 -33.88
N ASP A 618 6.65 -4.38 -33.51
CA ASP A 618 6.27 -5.17 -32.34
C ASP A 618 5.25 -6.31 -32.55
N SER A 619 4.74 -6.53 -33.76
CA SER A 619 3.58 -7.43 -34.00
C SER A 619 3.92 -8.91 -34.30
N HIS A 620 5.19 -9.33 -34.31
CA HIS A 620 5.59 -10.66 -34.81
C HIS A 620 6.36 -11.56 -33.85
N LEU A 621 6.32 -11.28 -32.54
CA LEU A 621 6.93 -12.21 -31.57
C LEU A 621 5.98 -13.41 -31.37
N PRO A 622 6.35 -14.66 -31.75
CA PRO A 622 5.47 -15.82 -31.55
C PRO A 622 5.26 -16.07 -30.04
N ALA A 623 4.04 -16.50 -29.66
CA ALA A 623 3.71 -16.79 -28.25
C ALA A 623 4.58 -17.89 -27.65
N LYS A 624 4.97 -18.89 -28.47
CA LYS A 624 5.91 -19.93 -28.05
C LYS A 624 7.35 -19.43 -28.24
N PRO A 625 8.20 -19.37 -27.19
CA PRO A 625 9.59 -19.02 -27.30
C PRO A 625 10.39 -20.06 -28.11
N SER A 626 11.58 -19.68 -28.59
CA SER A 626 12.49 -20.63 -29.21
C SER A 626 12.90 -21.72 -28.22
N GLU A 627 13.20 -22.93 -28.72
CA GLU A 627 13.67 -24.03 -27.87
C GLU A 627 14.93 -23.67 -27.10
N LYS A 628 15.81 -22.87 -27.71
CA LYS A 628 17.04 -22.37 -27.07
C LYS A 628 16.69 -21.51 -25.85
N LEU A 629 15.86 -20.47 -26.01
CA LEU A 629 15.46 -19.59 -24.91
C LEU A 629 14.76 -20.37 -23.79
N PHE A 630 13.84 -21.28 -24.15
CA PHE A 630 13.18 -22.12 -23.16
C PHE A 630 14.17 -22.99 -22.38
N THR A 631 15.12 -23.61 -23.08
CA THR A 631 16.15 -24.46 -22.46
C THR A 631 17.06 -23.66 -21.54
N GLU A 632 17.55 -22.49 -21.98
CA GLU A 632 18.39 -21.61 -21.17
C GLU A 632 17.67 -21.16 -19.89
N VAL A 633 16.44 -20.68 -20.00
CA VAL A 633 15.62 -20.27 -18.85
C VAL A 633 15.32 -21.43 -17.91
N ASN A 634 14.91 -22.58 -18.45
CA ASN A 634 14.62 -23.75 -17.62
C ASN A 634 15.87 -24.31 -16.94
N THR A 635 17.03 -24.19 -17.57
CA THR A 635 18.34 -24.53 -16.97
C THR A 635 18.63 -23.63 -15.78
N LEU A 636 18.47 -22.32 -15.92
CA LEU A 636 18.64 -21.37 -14.81
C LEU A 636 17.69 -21.67 -13.63
N VAL A 637 16.43 -21.99 -13.90
CA VAL A 637 15.48 -22.38 -12.87
C VAL A 637 15.92 -23.65 -12.15
N ARG A 638 16.41 -24.65 -12.90
CA ARG A 638 16.87 -25.93 -12.33
C ARG A 638 18.16 -25.78 -11.53
N GLU A 639 19.08 -24.93 -11.97
CA GLU A 639 20.35 -24.68 -11.29
C GLU A 639 20.14 -23.90 -9.98
N GLN A 640 19.23 -22.90 -9.97
CA GLN A 640 19.03 -22.03 -8.81
C GLN A 640 18.05 -22.61 -7.79
N ILE A 641 17.09 -23.45 -8.20
CA ILE A 641 16.02 -23.95 -7.33
C ILE A 641 16.04 -25.48 -7.22
N GLY A 642 16.39 -26.16 -8.30
CA GLY A 642 16.41 -27.61 -8.40
C GLY A 642 15.52 -28.17 -9.51
N ALA A 643 15.73 -29.43 -9.89
CA ALA A 643 15.00 -30.09 -10.98
C ALA A 643 13.48 -30.15 -10.75
N ILE A 644 13.05 -30.07 -9.51
CA ILE A 644 11.63 -30.10 -9.11
C ILE A 644 10.88 -28.87 -9.65
N ALA A 645 11.55 -27.72 -9.82
CA ALA A 645 10.97 -26.47 -10.30
C ALA A 645 10.95 -26.35 -11.83
N SER A 646 11.30 -27.40 -12.57
CA SER A 646 11.29 -27.40 -14.03
C SER A 646 9.98 -26.88 -14.60
N LEU A 647 10.08 -25.97 -15.57
CA LEU A 647 8.91 -25.36 -16.20
C LEU A 647 8.13 -26.37 -17.06
N GLY A 648 6.81 -26.44 -16.89
CA GLY A 648 5.89 -27.20 -17.75
C GLY A 648 5.58 -26.50 -19.08
N GLY A 649 5.90 -25.22 -19.20
CA GLY A 649 5.76 -24.41 -20.40
C GLY A 649 6.09 -22.95 -20.18
N MET A 650 6.22 -22.21 -21.28
CA MET A 650 6.54 -20.79 -21.26
C MET A 650 5.90 -20.06 -22.43
N ILE A 651 5.18 -18.99 -22.16
CA ILE A 651 4.60 -18.06 -23.14
C ILE A 651 5.42 -16.78 -23.12
N GLN A 652 5.72 -16.23 -24.31
CA GLN A 652 6.35 -14.94 -24.43
C GLN A 652 5.45 -13.92 -25.14
N GLY A 653 5.56 -12.66 -24.74
CA GLY A 653 4.84 -11.57 -25.37
C GLY A 653 5.11 -10.23 -24.70
N ARG A 654 4.78 -9.12 -25.38
CA ARG A 654 4.81 -7.78 -24.82
C ARG A 654 3.40 -7.32 -24.51
N GLY A 655 3.22 -6.58 -23.40
CA GLY A 655 1.94 -6.02 -23.01
C GLY A 655 0.87 -7.07 -22.66
N MET A 656 1.26 -8.30 -22.24
CA MET A 656 0.35 -9.40 -21.90
C MET A 656 0.23 -9.68 -20.40
N LEU A 657 0.96 -8.95 -19.55
CA LEU A 657 0.97 -9.19 -18.12
C LEU A 657 -0.03 -8.24 -17.42
N PRO A 658 -1.24 -8.70 -17.06
CA PRO A 658 -2.25 -7.86 -16.45
C PRO A 658 -1.80 -7.44 -15.05
N LYS A 659 -1.88 -6.14 -14.78
CA LYS A 659 -1.50 -5.53 -13.50
C LYS A 659 -2.63 -4.67 -12.96
N THR A 660 -2.66 -4.53 -11.65
CA THR A 660 -3.44 -3.49 -11.02
C THR A 660 -2.77 -2.13 -11.24
N ARG A 661 -3.51 -1.05 -11.02
CA ARG A 661 -2.95 0.33 -11.05
C ARG A 661 -1.83 0.57 -10.03
N SER A 662 -1.70 -0.27 -9.02
CA SER A 662 -0.56 -0.28 -8.08
C SER A 662 0.64 -1.09 -8.59
N GLY A 663 0.59 -1.61 -9.82
CA GLY A 663 1.65 -2.42 -10.42
C GLY A 663 1.62 -3.91 -10.05
N LYS A 664 0.70 -4.34 -9.18
CA LYS A 664 0.61 -5.74 -8.75
C LYS A 664 0.07 -6.63 -9.86
N THR A 665 0.81 -7.70 -10.19
CA THR A 665 0.42 -8.67 -11.22
C THR A 665 -0.82 -9.47 -10.82
N LEU A 666 -1.75 -9.63 -11.75
CA LEU A 666 -3.00 -10.37 -11.59
C LEU A 666 -2.83 -11.83 -12.04
N ARG A 667 -2.03 -12.64 -11.28
CA ARG A 667 -1.73 -14.05 -11.61
C ARG A 667 -2.98 -14.90 -11.77
N ARG A 668 -4.03 -14.61 -10.98
CA ARG A 668 -5.30 -15.32 -11.07
C ARG A 668 -5.90 -15.23 -12.48
N VAL A 669 -5.87 -14.06 -13.10
CA VAL A 669 -6.39 -13.85 -14.47
C VAL A 669 -5.61 -14.70 -15.46
N LEU A 670 -4.29 -14.74 -15.37
CA LEU A 670 -3.44 -15.56 -16.24
C LEU A 670 -3.69 -17.05 -16.01
N ARG A 671 -3.90 -17.48 -14.78
CA ARG A 671 -4.24 -18.88 -14.43
C ARG A 671 -5.57 -19.29 -15.03
N GLU A 672 -6.62 -18.50 -14.84
CA GLU A 672 -7.95 -18.75 -15.42
C GLU A 672 -7.89 -18.86 -16.95
N LEU A 673 -7.14 -17.98 -17.63
CA LEU A 673 -6.94 -18.05 -19.09
C LEU A 673 -6.28 -19.36 -19.53
N VAL A 674 -5.24 -19.80 -18.82
CA VAL A 674 -4.53 -21.06 -19.15
C VAL A 674 -5.40 -22.28 -18.85
N GLU A 675 -6.11 -22.29 -17.71
CA GLU A 675 -7.02 -23.39 -17.35
C GLU A 675 -8.16 -23.56 -18.37
N LEU A 676 -8.71 -22.46 -18.89
CA LEU A 676 -9.69 -22.49 -19.96
C LEU A 676 -9.08 -23.01 -21.26
N ALA A 677 -7.88 -22.53 -21.63
CA ALA A 677 -7.19 -22.96 -22.84
C ALA A 677 -6.82 -24.46 -22.83
N VAL A 678 -6.43 -25.00 -21.67
CA VAL A 678 -6.18 -26.46 -21.50
C VAL A 678 -7.43 -27.26 -21.74
N LYS A 679 -8.62 -26.72 -21.47
CA LYS A 679 -9.92 -27.36 -21.76
C LYS A 679 -10.41 -27.11 -23.20
N GLY A 680 -9.66 -26.36 -24.00
CA GLY A 680 -10.03 -25.96 -25.36
C GLY A 680 -11.05 -24.83 -25.45
N ASP A 681 -11.33 -24.14 -24.32
CA ASP A 681 -12.24 -22.99 -24.24
C ASP A 681 -11.45 -21.68 -24.24
N TYR A 682 -11.26 -21.11 -25.42
CA TYR A 682 -10.50 -19.87 -25.58
C TYR A 682 -11.34 -18.58 -25.40
N GLU A 683 -12.66 -18.70 -25.41
CA GLU A 683 -13.58 -17.56 -25.28
C GLU A 683 -14.28 -17.52 -23.92
N GLY A 684 -13.99 -18.49 -23.04
CA GLY A 684 -14.57 -18.61 -21.71
C GLY A 684 -14.44 -17.34 -20.87
N PHE A 685 -15.43 -17.10 -20.02
CA PHE A 685 -15.45 -15.93 -19.14
C PHE A 685 -14.31 -16.01 -18.13
N VAL A 686 -13.53 -14.93 -18.02
CA VAL A 686 -12.51 -14.71 -17.02
C VAL A 686 -12.92 -13.54 -16.14
N ASN A 687 -12.91 -13.75 -14.83
CA ASN A 687 -13.27 -12.69 -13.89
C ASN A 687 -12.12 -11.70 -13.72
N VAL A 688 -12.13 -10.64 -14.53
CA VAL A 688 -11.13 -9.57 -14.47
C VAL A 688 -11.50 -8.58 -13.35
N PRO A 689 -10.61 -8.37 -12.34
CA PRO A 689 -10.88 -7.40 -11.29
C PRO A 689 -10.99 -5.99 -11.87
N PRO A 690 -11.92 -5.16 -11.38
CA PRO A 690 -12.08 -3.78 -11.85
C PRO A 690 -10.90 -2.87 -11.46
N THR A 691 -9.91 -3.41 -10.76
CA THR A 691 -8.64 -2.76 -10.39
C THR A 691 -7.56 -2.92 -11.45
N VAL A 692 -7.82 -3.64 -12.54
CA VAL A 692 -6.88 -3.77 -13.66
C VAL A 692 -6.56 -2.38 -14.22
N GLU A 693 -5.28 -2.13 -14.51
CA GLU A 693 -4.83 -0.83 -15.03
C GLU A 693 -5.33 -0.60 -16.45
N ASP A 694 -5.23 -1.62 -17.27
CA ASP A 694 -5.63 -1.62 -18.67
C ASP A 694 -6.33 -2.95 -19.01
N GLY A 695 -7.59 -2.88 -19.44
CA GLY A 695 -8.39 -4.03 -19.81
C GLY A 695 -7.87 -4.74 -21.07
N ASP A 696 -7.32 -3.98 -22.02
CA ASP A 696 -6.83 -4.51 -23.30
C ASP A 696 -5.67 -5.50 -23.11
N VAL A 697 -4.90 -5.37 -22.01
CA VAL A 697 -3.83 -6.30 -21.66
C VAL A 697 -4.35 -7.74 -21.45
N VAL A 698 -5.58 -7.90 -20.97
CA VAL A 698 -6.18 -9.21 -20.76
C VAL A 698 -6.52 -9.88 -22.10
N ASP A 699 -6.99 -9.10 -23.06
CA ASP A 699 -7.27 -9.58 -24.41
C ASP A 699 -5.98 -9.97 -25.15
N VAL A 700 -4.91 -9.17 -24.98
CA VAL A 700 -3.56 -9.55 -25.46
C VAL A 700 -3.11 -10.85 -24.81
N ALA A 701 -3.25 -11.01 -23.50
CA ALA A 701 -2.90 -12.25 -22.80
C ALA A 701 -3.70 -13.44 -23.34
N ARG A 702 -5.01 -13.29 -23.51
CA ARG A 702 -5.90 -14.31 -24.09
C ARG A 702 -5.44 -14.74 -25.48
N GLY A 703 -5.15 -13.78 -26.36
CA GLY A 703 -4.63 -14.05 -27.70
C GLY A 703 -3.32 -14.84 -27.69
N ARG A 704 -2.38 -14.51 -26.79
CA ARG A 704 -1.11 -15.23 -26.62
C ARG A 704 -1.30 -16.65 -26.09
N VAL A 705 -2.16 -16.80 -25.10
CA VAL A 705 -2.52 -18.14 -24.55
C VAL A 705 -3.13 -19.01 -25.64
N ARG A 706 -4.08 -18.48 -26.41
CA ARG A 706 -4.71 -19.18 -27.54
C ARG A 706 -3.66 -19.62 -28.56
N GLU A 707 -2.82 -18.72 -29.06
CA GLU A 707 -1.74 -18.99 -30.03
C GLU A 707 -0.81 -20.12 -29.54
N TYR A 708 -0.46 -20.10 -28.24
CA TYR A 708 0.43 -21.11 -27.66
C TYR A 708 -0.19 -22.50 -27.62
N PHE A 709 -1.45 -22.61 -27.21
CA PHE A 709 -2.13 -23.92 -27.05
C PHE A 709 -2.67 -24.49 -28.35
N GLU A 710 -3.18 -23.67 -29.29
CA GLU A 710 -3.59 -24.11 -30.63
C GLU A 710 -2.39 -24.66 -31.40
N GLY A 711 -1.23 -24.01 -31.36
CA GLY A 711 0.00 -24.54 -32.00
C GLY A 711 0.55 -25.83 -31.37
N ARG A 712 0.08 -26.23 -30.18
CA ARG A 712 0.36 -27.54 -29.57
C ARG A 712 -0.61 -28.61 -30.06
N ALA A 713 -1.87 -28.27 -30.20
CA ALA A 713 -2.90 -29.23 -30.68
C ALA A 713 -2.67 -29.67 -32.12
N GLU A 714 -2.16 -28.80 -32.99
CA GLU A 714 -1.76 -29.15 -34.36
C GLU A 714 -0.58 -30.13 -34.40
N LYS A 715 0.44 -29.92 -33.53
CA LYS A 715 1.61 -30.82 -33.45
C LYS A 715 1.31 -32.20 -32.82
N ALA A 716 0.24 -32.31 -32.04
CA ALA A 716 -0.21 -33.59 -31.48
C ALA A 716 -1.10 -34.37 -32.42
N ARG A 717 -1.53 -33.77 -33.55
CA ARG A 717 -2.33 -34.39 -34.60
C ARG A 717 -1.50 -34.78 -35.84
N LEU A 718 -0.24 -34.34 -35.92
CA LEU A 718 0.77 -34.73 -36.89
C LEU A 718 1.73 -35.78 -36.28
#